data_c36684f169af57904bc8e21bfb639f1c
#
_entry.id   c36684f169af57904bc8e21bfb639f1c
#
_cell.length_a   1.000
_cell.length_b   1.000
_cell.length_c   1.000
_cell.angle_alpha   90.00
_cell.angle_beta   90.00
_cell.angle_gamma   90.00
#
_symmetry.space_group_name_H-M   'P 1'
#
loop_
_entity.id
_entity.type
_entity.pdbx_description
1 polymer ?
#
loop_
_entity_poly.entity_id
_entity_poly.type
_entity_poly.pdbx_seq_one_letter_code
_entity_poly.pdbx_strand_id
1 'polypeptide(L)'
;MNRHASILILLLAGHAIGSVQAADRDAYEADALPFFKEHCLRCHDDTQQKGEFRLDTLARDFGTQQSAERWAEVLFRINSGEMPPKTEPQPTTAEIGKVTEWISSQSREGEATRMARRGPVAHYRLSREEYAQTVYDLLGVHFDPSMPGALNDDPRWRGFDRIGSVLTLSPSHVERYFRAAETILQQAYPATPTPSTVNRQTAVAPDRWLIYPSRLHGGIQAPVPGLYRIRVQLSALPSFKGRLPRLSLWNNSLKRAEVGQDILASEDQPTVVEFQTFLPQGGFQLINEAPGKLDDGPAVGNTPTTVRRLQDYRPSPTGYKLLLEDGRPIFPLLLVDWYECEGPIVLEADLKKRESFFPPELNADPPADPQKLDKRLRDSRESLSRFMASAWRRPPATEEVDRLMRLIEAERAAGENLRSAYLAAMAAVLTSHHYCYLVEGSAIQPREQVNDWELASRLSYFLWNSMPDDELFAQASRGNLHQSDVLQRQFQRLLNDPKSRRFTESFPRQWLQLHRVGQFPPDPERYPDYDKWLERSMVLESTGFFHEVFARNTSIREFLRSDWTVMNARLAMHYGKEFPPAAGFHRVPLIDTDHRGGVLTQASVLSLTSDGTRHRPVHRGVWVSEAIFGRTPPPPPPNVEPLEPTPSNKLKATIRDQIQAHTTHATCAACHQKIDSLGLAFDNYDAIGRWRTTEKVSGGLGDDPTVYAGGSFPDGRTYDGPDQFKKLLTEDLDRFAESFIEQLATYALRRAMTIDDAPHIRAIAAASKQDDYRFRTLIQNFVASPRFRQR
;
A
#
# COMPACT_ATOMS: atom_id res chain seq x y z
N MET A 1 -0.07 -52.83 7.81
CA MET A 1 -1.01 -51.86 8.42
C MET A 1 -1.04 -50.49 7.73
N ASN A 2 -0.89 -50.39 6.39
CA ASN A 2 -0.77 -49.11 5.69
C ASN A 2 -1.72 -48.95 4.48
N ARG A 3 -2.76 -49.76 4.37
CA ARG A 3 -3.77 -49.58 3.27
C ARG A 3 -5.08 -48.93 3.69
N HIS A 4 -5.36 -48.81 4.97
CA HIS A 4 -6.63 -48.22 5.45
C HIS A 4 -6.53 -46.70 5.74
N ALA A 5 -5.32 -46.13 5.95
CA ALA A 5 -5.14 -44.71 6.17
C ALA A 5 -5.31 -43.87 4.87
N SER A 6 -4.89 -44.43 3.73
CA SER A 6 -4.99 -43.71 2.44
C SER A 6 -6.44 -43.63 1.90
N ILE A 7 -7.28 -44.61 2.24
CA ILE A 7 -8.71 -44.62 1.85
C ILE A 7 -9.52 -43.62 2.69
N LEU A 8 -9.13 -43.43 3.95
CA LEU A 8 -9.82 -42.48 4.85
C LEU A 8 -9.55 -41.02 4.44
N ILE A 9 -8.35 -40.71 3.96
CA ILE A 9 -7.99 -39.34 3.49
C ILE A 9 -8.69 -39.00 2.17
N LEU A 10 -8.87 -39.96 1.27
CA LEU A 10 -9.63 -39.77 0.01
C LEU A 10 -11.15 -39.63 0.27
N LEU A 11 -11.69 -40.27 1.28
CA LEU A 11 -13.07 -40.14 1.67
C LEU A 11 -13.37 -38.80 2.38
N LEU A 12 -12.41 -38.27 3.15
CA LEU A 12 -12.54 -36.95 3.80
C LEU A 12 -12.40 -35.80 2.79
N ALA A 13 -11.54 -35.91 1.78
CA ALA A 13 -11.43 -34.94 0.69
C ALA A 13 -12.68 -34.92 -0.22
N GLY A 14 -13.24 -36.10 -0.52
CA GLY A 14 -14.49 -36.23 -1.26
C GLY A 14 -15.70 -35.66 -0.54
N HIS A 15 -15.76 -35.71 0.80
CA HIS A 15 -16.84 -35.13 1.60
C HIS A 15 -16.75 -33.59 1.70
N ALA A 16 -15.56 -33.00 1.67
CA ALA A 16 -15.38 -31.54 1.71
C ALA A 16 -15.84 -30.88 0.40
N ILE A 17 -15.53 -31.47 -0.73
CA ILE A 17 -15.99 -30.95 -2.05
C ILE A 17 -17.51 -31.13 -2.20
N GLY A 18 -18.04 -32.24 -1.72
CA GLY A 18 -19.49 -32.50 -1.76
C GLY A 18 -20.28 -31.53 -0.86
N SER A 19 -19.74 -31.09 0.28
CA SER A 19 -20.44 -30.21 1.21
C SER A 19 -20.51 -28.75 0.72
N VAL A 20 -19.50 -28.29 -0.03
CA VAL A 20 -19.47 -26.92 -0.57
C VAL A 20 -20.40 -26.79 -1.79
N GLN A 21 -20.40 -27.77 -2.69
CA GLN A 21 -21.36 -27.82 -3.80
C GLN A 21 -22.81 -28.03 -3.30
N ALA A 22 -23.00 -28.70 -2.19
CA ALA A 22 -24.31 -28.85 -1.57
C ALA A 22 -24.80 -27.52 -0.96
N ALA A 23 -23.96 -26.78 -0.24
CA ALA A 23 -24.31 -25.48 0.34
C ALA A 23 -24.61 -24.40 -0.72
N ASP A 24 -23.90 -24.39 -1.85
CA ASP A 24 -24.18 -23.49 -2.97
C ASP A 24 -25.48 -23.88 -3.70
N ARG A 25 -25.73 -25.16 -3.86
CA ARG A 25 -26.96 -25.67 -4.40
C ARG A 25 -28.17 -25.32 -3.51
N ASP A 26 -28.00 -25.43 -2.20
CA ASP A 26 -29.00 -25.05 -1.23
C ASP A 26 -29.31 -23.54 -1.26
N ALA A 27 -28.29 -22.68 -1.39
CA ALA A 27 -28.47 -21.23 -1.47
C ALA A 27 -29.18 -20.81 -2.79
N TYR A 28 -28.85 -21.42 -3.93
CA TYR A 28 -29.57 -21.19 -5.18
C TYR A 28 -31.04 -21.59 -5.07
N GLU A 29 -31.28 -22.80 -4.59
CA GLU A 29 -32.64 -23.34 -4.43
C GLU A 29 -33.49 -22.55 -3.43
N ALA A 30 -32.85 -22.05 -2.35
CA ALA A 30 -33.54 -21.32 -1.30
C ALA A 30 -33.78 -19.83 -1.61
N ASP A 31 -32.80 -19.15 -2.22
CA ASP A 31 -32.79 -17.70 -2.32
C ASP A 31 -32.95 -17.17 -3.76
N ALA A 32 -32.35 -17.82 -4.75
CA ALA A 32 -32.32 -17.29 -6.12
C ALA A 32 -33.39 -17.89 -7.02
N LEU A 33 -33.59 -19.20 -6.97
CA LEU A 33 -34.56 -19.90 -7.83
C LEU A 33 -36.01 -19.45 -7.62
N PRO A 34 -36.51 -19.24 -6.39
CA PRO A 34 -37.85 -18.73 -6.17
C PRO A 34 -38.04 -17.35 -6.84
N PHE A 35 -37.07 -16.45 -6.67
CA PHE A 35 -37.07 -15.13 -7.31
C PHE A 35 -37.15 -15.24 -8.83
N PHE A 36 -36.30 -16.07 -9.44
CA PHE A 36 -36.28 -16.23 -10.89
C PHE A 36 -37.58 -16.83 -11.41
N LYS A 37 -38.14 -17.82 -10.71
CA LYS A 37 -39.43 -18.42 -11.08
C LYS A 37 -40.57 -17.42 -11.07
N GLU A 38 -40.62 -16.57 -10.06
CA GLU A 38 -41.71 -15.61 -9.88
C GLU A 38 -41.59 -14.39 -10.80
N HIS A 39 -40.37 -13.84 -10.96
CA HIS A 39 -40.18 -12.54 -11.58
C HIS A 39 -39.52 -12.56 -12.96
N CYS A 40 -38.89 -13.68 -13.39
CA CYS A 40 -38.07 -13.71 -14.60
C CYS A 40 -38.50 -14.77 -15.62
N LEU A 41 -38.71 -16.04 -15.18
CA LEU A 41 -38.86 -17.17 -16.07
C LEU A 41 -40.15 -17.12 -16.90
N ARG A 42 -41.16 -16.36 -16.49
CA ARG A 42 -42.37 -16.16 -17.31
C ARG A 42 -42.11 -15.51 -18.66
N CYS A 43 -41.01 -14.79 -18.80
CA CYS A 43 -40.65 -14.08 -20.03
C CYS A 43 -39.33 -14.58 -20.65
N HIS A 44 -38.46 -15.20 -19.82
CA HIS A 44 -37.11 -15.62 -20.23
C HIS A 44 -36.95 -17.17 -20.14
N ASP A 45 -37.95 -17.92 -20.60
CA ASP A 45 -37.96 -19.38 -20.68
C ASP A 45 -37.91 -19.89 -22.14
N ASP A 46 -38.15 -21.16 -22.35
CA ASP A 46 -38.15 -21.81 -23.68
C ASP A 46 -39.33 -21.38 -24.55
N THR A 47 -40.38 -20.81 -23.97
CA THR A 47 -41.62 -20.48 -24.71
C THR A 47 -41.64 -19.03 -25.20
N GLN A 48 -41.09 -18.09 -24.40
CA GLN A 48 -41.23 -16.64 -24.67
C GLN A 48 -39.94 -15.97 -25.13
N GLN A 49 -38.80 -16.32 -24.59
CA GLN A 49 -37.44 -15.82 -24.96
C GLN A 49 -37.37 -14.31 -25.23
N LYS A 50 -38.08 -13.49 -24.41
CA LYS A 50 -38.11 -12.02 -24.61
C LYS A 50 -36.70 -11.45 -24.60
N GLY A 51 -36.39 -10.62 -25.58
CA GLY A 51 -35.04 -10.04 -25.74
C GLY A 51 -33.99 -11.07 -26.18
N GLU A 52 -34.38 -12.16 -26.79
CA GLU A 52 -33.49 -13.26 -27.23
C GLU A 52 -32.66 -13.85 -26.08
N PHE A 53 -33.18 -13.77 -24.86
CA PHE A 53 -32.53 -14.22 -23.66
C PHE A 53 -33.29 -15.31 -22.92
N ARG A 54 -32.58 -16.37 -22.56
CA ARG A 54 -33.08 -17.49 -21.74
C ARG A 54 -32.33 -17.59 -20.44
N LEU A 55 -33.03 -17.42 -19.33
CA LEU A 55 -32.47 -17.54 -17.98
C LEU A 55 -32.47 -18.99 -17.49
N ASP A 56 -33.45 -19.79 -17.92
CA ASP A 56 -33.59 -21.19 -17.53
C ASP A 56 -32.42 -22.09 -17.99
N THR A 57 -31.75 -21.71 -19.09
CA THR A 57 -30.59 -22.44 -19.64
C THR A 57 -29.27 -21.75 -19.35
N LEU A 58 -29.28 -20.62 -18.63
CA LEU A 58 -28.06 -19.91 -18.28
C LEU A 58 -27.18 -20.76 -17.36
N ALA A 59 -25.97 -21.04 -17.81
CA ALA A 59 -25.03 -21.82 -17.03
C ALA A 59 -24.67 -21.13 -15.72
N ARG A 60 -24.68 -21.87 -14.62
CA ARG A 60 -24.30 -21.40 -13.27
C ARG A 60 -22.79 -21.49 -12.99
N ASP A 61 -22.00 -21.70 -14.03
CA ASP A 61 -20.54 -21.68 -13.95
C ASP A 61 -19.99 -20.27 -14.15
N PHE A 62 -19.85 -19.51 -13.07
CA PHE A 62 -19.26 -18.17 -13.09
C PHE A 62 -17.73 -18.18 -13.34
N GLY A 63 -17.12 -19.34 -13.39
CA GLY A 63 -15.69 -19.50 -13.69
C GLY A 63 -15.34 -19.34 -15.18
N THR A 64 -16.34 -19.25 -16.08
CA THR A 64 -16.13 -18.89 -17.48
C THR A 64 -16.44 -17.42 -17.74
N GLN A 65 -15.69 -16.78 -18.66
CA GLN A 65 -15.88 -15.37 -18.99
C GLN A 65 -17.30 -15.11 -19.53
N GLN A 66 -17.75 -15.97 -20.45
CA GLN A 66 -19.04 -15.82 -21.09
C GLN A 66 -20.21 -15.89 -20.09
N SER A 67 -20.19 -16.87 -19.19
CA SER A 67 -21.24 -16.99 -18.18
C SER A 67 -21.20 -15.82 -17.18
N ALA A 68 -20.00 -15.41 -16.75
CA ALA A 68 -19.83 -14.27 -15.85
C ALA A 68 -20.39 -12.95 -16.42
N GLU A 69 -20.17 -12.70 -17.71
CA GLU A 69 -20.72 -11.51 -18.41
C GLU A 69 -22.24 -11.54 -18.46
N ARG A 70 -22.84 -12.70 -18.73
CA ARG A 70 -24.30 -12.85 -18.74
C ARG A 70 -24.91 -12.63 -17.35
N TRP A 71 -24.33 -13.19 -16.32
CA TRP A 71 -24.79 -12.96 -14.94
C TRP A 71 -24.57 -11.51 -14.47
N ALA A 72 -23.51 -10.85 -14.92
CA ALA A 72 -23.32 -9.43 -14.69
C ALA A 72 -24.43 -8.59 -15.31
N GLU A 73 -24.87 -8.94 -16.53
CA GLU A 73 -26.03 -8.28 -17.18
C GLU A 73 -27.33 -8.53 -16.41
N VAL A 74 -27.59 -9.75 -15.93
CA VAL A 74 -28.76 -10.06 -15.09
C VAL A 74 -28.74 -9.20 -13.82
N LEU A 75 -27.59 -9.14 -13.11
CA LEU A 75 -27.41 -8.30 -11.92
C LEU A 75 -27.66 -6.82 -12.21
N PHE A 76 -27.11 -6.35 -13.32
CA PHE A 76 -27.29 -4.98 -13.78
C PHE A 76 -28.76 -4.62 -13.99
N ARG A 77 -29.53 -5.46 -14.73
CA ARG A 77 -30.94 -5.22 -15.02
C ARG A 77 -31.82 -5.24 -13.76
N ILE A 78 -31.51 -6.09 -12.80
CA ILE A 78 -32.20 -6.13 -11.49
C ILE A 78 -31.89 -4.85 -10.72
N ASN A 79 -30.60 -4.48 -10.61
CA ASN A 79 -30.15 -3.31 -9.84
C ASN A 79 -30.63 -1.97 -10.44
N SER A 80 -30.72 -1.86 -11.76
CA SER A 80 -31.23 -0.66 -12.44
C SER A 80 -32.77 -0.54 -12.35
N GLY A 81 -33.47 -1.58 -11.87
CA GLY A 81 -34.91 -1.62 -11.84
C GLY A 81 -35.57 -1.72 -13.23
N GLU A 82 -34.79 -2.14 -14.26
CA GLU A 82 -35.31 -2.40 -15.61
C GLU A 82 -36.03 -3.74 -15.66
N MET A 83 -35.63 -4.70 -14.80
CA MET A 83 -36.26 -6.00 -14.70
C MET A 83 -36.62 -6.35 -13.26
N PRO A 84 -37.85 -6.87 -13.02
CA PRO A 84 -38.94 -7.00 -13.98
C PRO A 84 -39.49 -5.66 -14.47
N PRO A 85 -40.09 -5.58 -15.66
CA PRO A 85 -40.71 -4.33 -16.16
C PRO A 85 -41.77 -3.80 -15.17
N LYS A 86 -41.95 -2.46 -15.10
CA LYS A 86 -42.87 -1.82 -14.15
C LYS A 86 -44.33 -2.26 -14.27
N THR A 87 -44.70 -2.84 -15.36
CA THR A 87 -46.05 -3.39 -15.62
C THR A 87 -46.26 -4.78 -14.99
N GLU A 88 -45.20 -5.42 -14.54
CA GLU A 88 -45.24 -6.73 -13.89
C GLU A 88 -45.20 -6.61 -12.35
N PRO A 89 -45.58 -7.67 -11.60
CA PRO A 89 -45.41 -7.67 -10.15
C PRO A 89 -43.95 -7.41 -9.74
N GLN A 90 -43.77 -6.40 -8.89
CA GLN A 90 -42.43 -5.99 -8.47
C GLN A 90 -41.98 -6.76 -7.22
N PRO A 91 -40.69 -7.21 -7.19
CA PRO A 91 -40.15 -7.91 -6.05
C PRO A 91 -39.97 -6.98 -4.85
N THR A 92 -39.97 -7.55 -3.65
CA THR A 92 -39.69 -6.87 -2.40
C THR A 92 -38.19 -6.56 -2.27
N THR A 93 -37.86 -5.58 -1.41
CA THR A 93 -36.45 -5.27 -1.06
C THR A 93 -35.69 -6.50 -0.55
N ALA A 94 -36.34 -7.35 0.23
CA ALA A 94 -35.75 -8.55 0.78
C ALA A 94 -35.40 -9.58 -0.30
N GLU A 95 -36.29 -9.78 -1.27
CA GLU A 95 -36.07 -10.69 -2.40
C GLU A 95 -34.96 -10.20 -3.32
N ILE A 96 -34.97 -8.91 -3.67
CA ILE A 96 -33.86 -8.30 -4.43
C ILE A 96 -32.53 -8.46 -3.67
N GLY A 97 -32.53 -8.20 -2.36
CA GLY A 97 -31.35 -8.33 -1.52
C GLY A 97 -30.74 -9.73 -1.49
N LYS A 98 -31.58 -10.77 -1.51
CA LYS A 98 -31.15 -12.18 -1.56
C LYS A 98 -30.58 -12.56 -2.91
N VAL A 99 -31.28 -12.30 -4.00
CA VAL A 99 -30.84 -12.69 -5.35
C VAL A 99 -29.58 -11.92 -5.76
N THR A 100 -29.49 -10.63 -5.46
CA THR A 100 -28.30 -9.83 -5.79
C THR A 100 -27.07 -10.24 -4.96
N GLU A 101 -27.25 -10.63 -3.70
CA GLU A 101 -26.18 -11.19 -2.86
C GLU A 101 -25.69 -12.52 -3.42
N TRP A 102 -26.62 -13.42 -3.82
CA TRP A 102 -26.25 -14.70 -4.42
C TRP A 102 -25.47 -14.48 -5.71
N ILE A 103 -25.97 -13.68 -6.69
CA ILE A 103 -25.25 -13.41 -7.95
C ILE A 103 -23.89 -12.77 -7.65
N SER A 104 -23.81 -11.82 -6.73
CA SER A 104 -22.55 -11.14 -6.40
C SER A 104 -21.53 -12.07 -5.74
N SER A 105 -21.98 -12.99 -4.87
CA SER A 105 -21.09 -13.98 -4.25
C SER A 105 -20.53 -14.96 -5.29
N GLN A 106 -21.37 -15.45 -6.19
CA GLN A 106 -20.97 -16.33 -7.29
C GLN A 106 -20.03 -15.61 -8.28
N SER A 107 -20.30 -14.36 -8.60
CA SER A 107 -19.43 -13.54 -9.46
C SER A 107 -18.05 -13.33 -8.86
N ARG A 108 -17.96 -13.07 -7.55
CA ARG A 108 -16.66 -12.95 -6.82
C ARG A 108 -15.89 -14.27 -6.86
N GLU A 109 -16.56 -15.39 -6.56
CA GLU A 109 -15.94 -16.71 -6.58
C GLU A 109 -15.48 -17.08 -8.00
N GLY A 110 -16.29 -16.81 -9.02
CA GLY A 110 -15.93 -17.02 -10.41
C GLY A 110 -14.74 -16.16 -10.84
N GLU A 111 -14.69 -14.88 -10.43
CA GLU A 111 -13.53 -14.01 -10.62
C GLU A 111 -12.28 -14.59 -9.95
N ALA A 112 -12.39 -14.93 -8.65
CA ALA A 112 -11.29 -15.50 -7.90
C ALA A 112 -10.78 -16.80 -8.53
N THR A 113 -11.68 -17.66 -8.97
CA THR A 113 -11.35 -18.91 -9.67
C THR A 113 -10.61 -18.64 -10.98
N ARG A 114 -11.06 -17.68 -11.80
CA ARG A 114 -10.34 -17.30 -13.03
C ARG A 114 -8.97 -16.74 -12.72
N MET A 115 -8.85 -15.87 -11.71
CA MET A 115 -7.58 -15.29 -11.28
C MET A 115 -6.64 -16.32 -10.65
N ALA A 116 -7.16 -17.35 -10.01
CA ALA A 116 -6.39 -18.42 -9.38
C ALA A 116 -5.98 -19.54 -10.36
N ARG A 117 -6.56 -19.58 -11.57
CA ARG A 117 -6.18 -20.58 -12.59
C ARG A 117 -4.70 -20.47 -12.91
N ARG A 118 -4.00 -21.59 -12.82
CA ARG A 118 -2.56 -21.70 -13.08
C ARG A 118 -2.30 -22.83 -14.04
N GLY A 119 -1.43 -22.54 -15.01
CA GLY A 119 -0.83 -23.60 -15.81
C GLY A 119 0.24 -24.38 -15.02
N PRO A 120 0.97 -25.29 -15.70
CA PRO A 120 2.11 -25.98 -15.10
C PRO A 120 3.18 -25.03 -14.55
N VAL A 121 3.23 -23.80 -15.07
CA VAL A 121 4.11 -22.72 -14.61
C VAL A 121 3.27 -21.48 -14.33
N ALA A 122 3.43 -20.91 -13.15
CA ALA A 122 2.83 -19.64 -12.79
C ALA A 122 3.90 -18.52 -12.86
N HIS A 123 3.49 -17.36 -13.36
CA HIS A 123 4.35 -16.20 -13.56
C HIS A 123 3.77 -15.00 -12.81
N TYR A 124 4.50 -14.48 -11.83
CA TYR A 124 4.10 -13.32 -11.05
C TYR A 124 5.08 -12.18 -11.32
N ARG A 125 4.68 -11.19 -12.12
CA ARG A 125 5.52 -10.01 -12.34
C ARG A 125 5.80 -9.31 -11.01
N LEU A 126 7.04 -8.88 -10.80
CA LEU A 126 7.37 -8.03 -9.68
C LEU A 126 6.60 -6.71 -9.80
N SER A 127 6.06 -6.22 -8.69
CA SER A 127 5.54 -4.88 -8.63
C SER A 127 6.68 -3.87 -8.75
N ARG A 128 6.36 -2.64 -9.06
CA ARG A 128 7.32 -1.53 -9.18
C ARG A 128 8.15 -1.35 -7.90
N GLU A 129 7.51 -1.47 -6.75
CA GLU A 129 8.17 -1.41 -5.44
C GLU A 129 9.12 -2.60 -5.23
N GLU A 130 8.67 -3.81 -5.53
CA GLU A 130 9.49 -5.03 -5.41
C GLU A 130 10.70 -5.02 -6.34
N TYR A 131 10.52 -4.52 -7.58
CA TYR A 131 11.62 -4.34 -8.52
C TYR A 131 12.69 -3.43 -7.93
N ALA A 132 12.31 -2.25 -7.41
CA ALA A 132 13.24 -1.30 -6.82
C ALA A 132 13.95 -1.86 -5.58
N GLN A 133 13.23 -2.54 -4.69
CA GLN A 133 13.82 -3.17 -3.51
C GLN A 133 14.77 -4.33 -3.89
N THR A 134 14.43 -5.08 -4.94
CA THR A 134 15.31 -6.15 -5.45
C THR A 134 16.60 -5.58 -6.05
N VAL A 135 16.52 -4.48 -6.79
CA VAL A 135 17.70 -3.75 -7.31
C VAL A 135 18.58 -3.28 -6.15
N TYR A 136 17.99 -2.69 -5.13
CA TYR A 136 18.72 -2.24 -3.96
C TYR A 136 19.45 -3.38 -3.25
N ASP A 137 18.74 -4.48 -2.96
CA ASP A 137 19.34 -5.63 -2.28
C ASP A 137 20.37 -6.38 -3.17
N LEU A 138 20.24 -6.31 -4.50
CA LEU A 138 21.18 -6.94 -5.44
C LEU A 138 22.45 -6.09 -5.64
N LEU A 139 22.31 -4.79 -5.82
CA LEU A 139 23.40 -3.91 -6.27
C LEU A 139 23.69 -2.71 -5.35
N GLY A 140 22.91 -2.49 -4.27
CA GLY A 140 23.02 -1.29 -3.44
C GLY A 140 22.67 0.00 -4.20
N VAL A 141 21.91 -0.11 -5.30
CA VAL A 141 21.46 1.04 -6.10
C VAL A 141 20.03 1.40 -5.73
N HIS A 142 19.82 2.61 -5.29
CA HIS A 142 18.46 3.13 -5.07
C HIS A 142 17.87 3.62 -6.38
N PHE A 143 16.99 2.83 -6.95
CA PHE A 143 16.24 3.17 -8.15
C PHE A 143 14.83 3.62 -7.74
N ASP A 144 14.49 4.90 -8.01
CA ASP A 144 13.13 5.39 -7.79
C ASP A 144 12.23 5.06 -8.99
N PRO A 145 11.36 4.05 -8.88
CA PRO A 145 10.52 3.62 -10.00
C PRO A 145 9.39 4.59 -10.30
N SER A 146 9.15 5.60 -9.44
CA SER A 146 8.10 6.62 -9.60
C SER A 146 8.56 7.84 -10.42
N MET A 147 9.85 7.93 -10.70
CA MET A 147 10.40 9.02 -11.53
C MET A 147 9.74 9.04 -12.92
N PRO A 148 9.49 10.24 -13.48
CA PRO A 148 8.94 10.35 -14.83
C PRO A 148 9.76 9.54 -15.84
N GLY A 149 9.08 8.63 -16.55
CA GLY A 149 9.73 7.75 -17.54
C GLY A 149 10.44 6.51 -16.98
N ALA A 150 10.48 6.31 -15.65
CA ALA A 150 11.09 5.13 -15.04
C ALA A 150 10.23 3.87 -15.29
N LEU A 151 9.35 3.48 -14.39
CA LEU A 151 8.47 2.32 -14.60
C LEU A 151 7.00 2.75 -14.70
N ASN A 152 6.19 1.93 -15.35
CA ASN A 152 4.74 2.14 -15.40
C ASN A 152 4.12 1.91 -14.03
N ASP A 153 3.02 2.60 -13.73
CA ASP A 153 2.22 2.31 -12.55
C ASP A 153 1.62 0.91 -12.60
N ASP A 154 1.60 0.25 -11.45
CA ASP A 154 0.99 -1.06 -11.32
C ASP A 154 -0.54 -0.92 -11.13
N PRO A 155 -1.35 -1.66 -11.88
CA PRO A 155 -2.77 -1.74 -11.62
C PRO A 155 -3.03 -2.43 -10.28
N ARG A 156 -4.12 -2.03 -9.61
CA ARG A 156 -4.51 -2.59 -8.31
C ARG A 156 -5.79 -3.39 -8.41
N TRP A 157 -5.79 -4.51 -7.71
CA TRP A 157 -7.00 -5.29 -7.46
C TRP A 157 -7.35 -5.20 -5.97
N ARG A 158 -8.48 -4.58 -5.64
CA ARG A 158 -8.94 -4.36 -4.25
C ARG A 158 -7.86 -3.76 -3.32
N GLY A 159 -7.06 -2.83 -3.85
CA GLY A 159 -5.95 -2.21 -3.13
C GLY A 159 -4.58 -2.88 -3.32
N PHE A 160 -4.53 -4.15 -3.70
CA PHE A 160 -3.28 -4.89 -3.90
C PHE A 160 -2.69 -4.65 -5.28
N ASP A 161 -1.41 -4.27 -5.35
CA ASP A 161 -0.65 -3.96 -6.56
C ASP A 161 0.35 -5.07 -6.96
N ARG A 162 0.16 -6.28 -6.43
CA ARG A 162 1.06 -7.43 -6.64
C ARG A 162 0.35 -8.70 -7.12
N ILE A 163 -0.88 -8.58 -7.57
CA ILE A 163 -1.68 -9.72 -8.03
C ILE A 163 -1.24 -10.14 -9.44
N GLY A 164 -0.74 -11.37 -9.57
CA GLY A 164 -0.09 -11.84 -10.80
C GLY A 164 -0.95 -11.79 -12.04
N SER A 165 -2.25 -12.12 -11.94
CA SER A 165 -3.19 -12.08 -13.07
C SER A 165 -3.53 -10.66 -13.55
N VAL A 166 -3.26 -9.64 -12.73
CA VAL A 166 -3.53 -8.22 -13.02
C VAL A 166 -2.28 -7.52 -13.57
N LEU A 167 -1.10 -7.94 -13.13
CA LEU A 167 0.19 -7.35 -13.52
C LEU A 167 0.63 -7.84 -14.92
N THR A 168 0.03 -7.28 -15.95
CA THR A 168 0.38 -7.60 -17.34
C THR A 168 1.62 -6.87 -17.83
N LEU A 169 2.26 -7.38 -18.88
CA LEU A 169 3.40 -6.75 -19.54
C LEU A 169 2.97 -6.18 -20.91
N SER A 170 3.23 -4.89 -21.13
CA SER A 170 3.03 -4.23 -22.43
C SER A 170 4.38 -3.89 -23.06
N PRO A 171 4.43 -3.56 -24.37
CA PRO A 171 5.67 -3.09 -25.02
C PRO A 171 6.34 -1.93 -24.29
N SER A 172 5.57 -0.98 -23.73
CA SER A 172 6.13 0.14 -22.97
C SER A 172 6.80 -0.29 -21.66
N HIS A 173 6.33 -1.37 -21.03
CA HIS A 173 7.00 -1.94 -19.86
C HIS A 173 8.39 -2.49 -20.25
N VAL A 174 8.47 -3.23 -21.37
CA VAL A 174 9.73 -3.80 -21.85
C VAL A 174 10.76 -2.72 -22.10
N GLU A 175 10.37 -1.67 -22.84
CA GLU A 175 11.26 -0.52 -23.12
C GLU A 175 11.76 0.15 -21.82
N ARG A 176 10.87 0.35 -20.85
CA ARG A 176 11.23 0.96 -19.57
C ARG A 176 12.11 0.06 -18.72
N TYR A 177 11.95 -1.25 -18.75
CA TYR A 177 12.85 -2.18 -18.07
C TYR A 177 14.27 -2.14 -18.65
N PHE A 178 14.40 -2.01 -19.98
CA PHE A 178 15.72 -1.84 -20.61
C PHE A 178 16.40 -0.54 -20.15
N ARG A 179 15.68 0.58 -20.20
CA ARG A 179 16.20 1.88 -19.72
C ARG A 179 16.56 1.84 -18.23
N ALA A 180 15.72 1.21 -17.43
CA ALA A 180 15.98 1.03 -16.00
C ALA A 180 17.24 0.20 -15.76
N ALA A 181 17.43 -0.91 -16.47
CA ALA A 181 18.62 -1.75 -16.34
C ALA A 181 19.90 -0.97 -16.71
N GLU A 182 19.88 -0.21 -17.80
CA GLU A 182 21.02 0.64 -18.19
C GLU A 182 21.32 1.68 -17.10
N THR A 183 20.31 2.39 -16.63
CA THR A 183 20.45 3.41 -15.57
C THR A 183 21.01 2.81 -14.28
N ILE A 184 20.48 1.65 -13.86
CA ILE A 184 20.93 0.94 -12.66
C ILE A 184 22.41 0.52 -12.79
N LEU A 185 22.79 -0.05 -13.93
CA LEU A 185 24.16 -0.51 -14.16
C LEU A 185 25.14 0.65 -14.27
N GLN A 186 24.74 1.77 -14.88
CA GLN A 186 25.55 2.99 -14.90
C GLN A 186 25.79 3.56 -13.49
N GLN A 187 24.79 3.48 -12.60
CA GLN A 187 24.95 3.90 -11.20
C GLN A 187 25.78 2.90 -10.37
N ALA A 188 25.60 1.58 -10.61
CA ALA A 188 26.36 0.55 -9.91
C ALA A 188 27.85 0.56 -10.32
N TYR A 189 28.13 0.76 -11.61
CA TYR A 189 29.43 0.65 -12.25
C TYR A 189 29.72 1.89 -13.13
N PRO A 190 29.85 3.08 -12.53
CA PRO A 190 30.19 4.28 -13.31
C PRO A 190 31.56 4.13 -13.96
N ALA A 191 31.73 4.70 -15.15
CA ALA A 191 33.04 4.70 -15.84
C ALA A 191 34.12 5.46 -15.05
N THR A 192 33.70 6.56 -14.41
CA THR A 192 34.54 7.34 -13.50
C THR A 192 33.80 7.49 -12.19
N PRO A 193 34.25 6.85 -11.10
CA PRO A 193 33.67 7.01 -9.79
C PRO A 193 33.69 8.46 -9.32
N THR A 194 32.59 8.96 -8.83
CA THR A 194 32.51 10.29 -8.22
C THR A 194 32.97 10.20 -6.76
N PRO A 195 34.03 10.94 -6.37
CA PRO A 195 34.48 10.91 -4.98
C PRO A 195 33.43 11.51 -4.04
N SER A 196 33.37 10.98 -2.84
CA SER A 196 32.59 11.58 -1.77
C SER A 196 33.21 12.92 -1.36
N THR A 197 32.41 13.94 -1.25
CA THR A 197 32.83 15.27 -0.83
C THR A 197 31.97 15.77 0.32
N VAL A 198 32.55 16.61 1.17
CA VAL A 198 31.83 17.30 2.25
C VAL A 198 31.76 18.78 1.89
N ASN A 199 30.54 19.28 1.80
CA ASN A 199 30.28 20.71 1.56
C ASN A 199 29.49 21.27 2.72
N ARG A 200 30.10 22.22 3.45
CA ARG A 200 29.52 22.89 4.60
C ARG A 200 29.31 24.37 4.33
N GLN A 201 28.15 24.85 4.71
CA GLN A 201 27.78 26.26 4.70
C GLN A 201 27.45 26.69 6.13
N THR A 202 27.99 27.82 6.54
CA THR A 202 27.79 28.36 7.88
C THR A 202 27.31 29.80 7.76
N ALA A 203 26.30 30.18 8.55
CA ALA A 203 25.87 31.55 8.64
C ALA A 203 27.04 32.43 9.18
N VAL A 204 27.16 33.65 8.68
CA VAL A 204 28.22 34.55 9.13
C VAL A 204 27.93 34.96 10.56
N ALA A 205 28.74 34.48 11.51
CA ALA A 205 28.55 34.79 12.93
C ALA A 205 28.61 36.31 13.18
N PRO A 206 27.70 36.84 14.01
CA PRO A 206 26.78 36.17 14.91
C PRO A 206 25.40 35.86 14.31
N ASP A 207 25.16 36.10 13.03
CA ASP A 207 23.86 35.95 12.39
C ASP A 207 23.51 34.49 12.12
N ARG A 208 22.21 34.19 12.06
CA ARG A 208 21.60 32.89 11.70
C ARG A 208 20.71 33.10 10.49
N TRP A 209 20.53 32.05 9.67
CA TRP A 209 19.57 32.12 8.59
C TRP A 209 18.14 31.90 9.11
N LEU A 210 17.29 32.86 8.84
CA LEU A 210 15.87 32.79 9.17
C LEU A 210 15.10 32.11 8.02
N ILE A 211 14.46 30.99 8.30
CA ILE A 211 13.60 30.30 7.34
C ILE A 211 12.16 30.32 7.85
N TYR A 212 11.30 31.05 7.17
CA TYR A 212 9.87 31.09 7.44
C TYR A 212 9.09 30.16 6.47
N PRO A 213 7.79 29.91 6.68
CA PRO A 213 7.01 28.98 5.84
C PRO A 213 7.19 29.18 4.36
N SER A 214 7.36 28.07 3.64
CA SER A 214 7.58 28.01 2.19
C SER A 214 8.83 28.75 1.68
N ARG A 215 9.67 29.25 2.57
CA ARG A 215 10.95 29.84 2.20
C ARG A 215 12.01 28.76 1.99
N LEU A 216 12.64 28.81 0.83
CA LEU A 216 13.79 27.97 0.47
C LEU A 216 15.09 28.64 0.92
N HIS A 217 16.06 27.86 1.41
CA HIS A 217 17.39 28.31 1.75
C HIS A 217 18.45 27.28 1.36
N GLY A 218 19.61 27.80 1.02
CA GLY A 218 20.78 27.00 0.69
C GLY A 218 20.80 26.47 -0.73
N GLY A 219 21.93 25.90 -1.09
CA GLY A 219 22.17 25.24 -2.37
C GLY A 219 22.94 23.95 -2.12
N ILE A 220 22.21 22.86 -1.97
CA ILE A 220 22.77 21.51 -1.86
C ILE A 220 22.74 20.89 -3.25
N GLN A 221 23.88 20.35 -3.69
CA GLN A 221 24.01 19.70 -4.99
C GLN A 221 24.33 18.22 -4.81
N ALA A 222 23.55 17.37 -5.46
CA ALA A 222 23.87 15.97 -5.67
C ALA A 222 24.37 15.82 -7.13
N PRO A 223 25.69 15.75 -7.36
CA PRO A 223 26.24 15.66 -8.71
C PRO A 223 25.89 14.34 -9.41
N VAL A 224 25.65 13.28 -8.66
CA VAL A 224 25.20 11.97 -9.14
C VAL A 224 24.14 11.41 -8.20
N PRO A 225 23.27 10.48 -8.67
CA PRO A 225 22.37 9.75 -7.76
C PRO A 225 23.17 8.93 -6.75
N GLY A 226 22.75 8.95 -5.49
CA GLY A 226 23.47 8.20 -4.44
C GLY A 226 22.93 8.44 -3.04
N LEU A 227 23.59 7.81 -2.08
CA LEU A 227 23.32 8.04 -0.66
C LEU A 227 24.07 9.31 -0.21
N TYR A 228 23.35 10.22 0.45
CA TYR A 228 23.89 11.46 0.99
C TYR A 228 23.55 11.59 2.45
N ARG A 229 24.46 12.21 3.22
CA ARG A 229 24.24 12.61 4.60
C ARG A 229 24.14 14.13 4.65
N ILE A 230 23.00 14.62 5.11
CA ILE A 230 22.75 16.06 5.30
C ILE A 230 22.62 16.33 6.79
N ARG A 231 23.47 17.20 7.32
CA ARG A 231 23.45 17.64 8.71
C ARG A 231 23.08 19.11 8.77
N VAL A 232 22.17 19.47 9.68
CA VAL A 232 21.72 20.86 9.84
C VAL A 232 21.68 21.18 11.33
N GLN A 233 22.42 22.19 11.78
CA GLN A 233 22.27 22.74 13.12
C GLN A 233 21.27 23.87 13.10
N LEU A 234 20.21 23.74 13.90
CA LEU A 234 19.12 24.70 13.89
C LEU A 234 18.32 24.69 15.20
N SER A 235 17.51 25.72 15.37
CA SER A 235 16.47 25.82 16.38
C SER A 235 15.12 26.19 15.80
N ALA A 236 14.07 26.00 16.58
CA ALA A 236 12.67 26.18 16.21
C ALA A 236 12.01 27.26 17.04
N LEU A 237 11.12 27.99 16.44
CA LEU A 237 10.23 28.93 17.08
C LEU A 237 8.79 28.57 16.67
N PRO A 238 8.04 27.88 17.55
CA PRO A 238 6.65 27.54 17.29
C PRO A 238 5.80 28.80 17.06
N SER A 239 4.76 28.69 16.25
CA SER A 239 3.79 29.78 16.11
C SER A 239 3.03 30.03 17.41
N PHE A 240 2.38 31.18 17.51
CA PHE A 240 1.53 31.55 18.67
C PHE A 240 0.40 30.55 18.95
N LYS A 241 0.02 29.75 17.92
CA LYS A 241 -0.95 28.64 18.00
C LYS A 241 -0.27 27.30 18.37
N GLY A 242 1.01 27.28 18.72
CA GLY A 242 1.76 26.08 19.08
C GLY A 242 2.20 25.20 17.90
N ARG A 243 2.04 25.66 16.65
CA ARG A 243 2.46 24.91 15.47
C ARG A 243 3.97 24.85 15.36
N LEU A 244 4.53 23.66 15.23
CA LEU A 244 5.97 23.45 15.07
C LEU A 244 6.43 23.71 13.64
N PRO A 245 7.65 24.26 13.45
CA PRO A 245 8.26 24.30 12.13
C PRO A 245 8.77 22.91 11.73
N ARG A 246 8.80 22.65 10.41
CA ARG A 246 9.30 21.42 9.82
C ARG A 246 10.45 21.71 8.87
N LEU A 247 11.64 21.23 9.22
CA LEU A 247 12.75 21.22 8.29
C LEU A 247 12.54 20.10 7.27
N SER A 248 12.60 20.44 5.99
CA SER A 248 12.56 19.45 4.91
C SER A 248 13.64 19.75 3.86
N LEU A 249 14.13 18.70 3.21
CA LEU A 249 15.01 18.78 2.06
C LEU A 249 14.15 18.77 0.79
N TRP A 250 14.10 19.91 0.12
CA TRP A 250 13.27 20.14 -1.07
C TRP A 250 14.02 19.84 -2.35
N ASN A 251 13.46 18.99 -3.20
CA ASN A 251 13.96 18.73 -4.53
C ASN A 251 13.41 19.75 -5.53
N ASN A 252 14.28 20.56 -6.11
CA ASN A 252 13.91 21.65 -7.01
C ASN A 252 13.30 21.16 -8.33
N SER A 253 13.76 20.03 -8.83
CA SER A 253 13.28 19.45 -10.10
C SER A 253 11.94 18.76 -9.94
N LEU A 254 11.78 17.96 -8.89
CA LEU A 254 10.56 17.18 -8.64
C LEU A 254 9.48 17.95 -7.87
N LYS A 255 9.82 19.15 -7.36
CA LYS A 255 8.89 20.00 -6.58
C LYS A 255 8.27 19.25 -5.39
N ARG A 256 9.09 18.46 -4.68
CA ARG A 256 8.68 17.71 -3.51
C ARG A 256 9.74 17.71 -2.42
N ALA A 257 9.31 17.46 -1.17
CA ALA A 257 10.24 17.17 -0.08
C ALA A 257 10.67 15.70 -0.14
N GLU A 258 11.98 15.44 -0.10
CA GLU A 258 12.53 14.08 -0.06
C GLU A 258 12.53 13.52 1.36
N VAL A 259 12.97 14.31 2.33
CA VAL A 259 12.96 13.98 3.76
C VAL A 259 12.62 15.22 4.56
N GLY A 260 12.19 15.03 5.81
CA GLY A 260 11.95 16.17 6.72
C GLY A 260 11.58 15.70 8.11
N GLN A 261 11.72 16.62 9.08
CA GLN A 261 11.50 16.39 10.50
C GLN A 261 10.93 17.65 11.17
N ASP A 262 10.00 17.45 12.11
CA ASP A 262 9.52 18.53 12.98
C ASP A 262 10.64 18.91 13.95
N ILE A 263 10.83 20.21 14.18
CA ILE A 263 11.91 20.73 15.03
C ILE A 263 11.31 21.24 16.33
N LEU A 264 11.84 20.72 17.45
CA LEU A 264 11.42 21.09 18.81
C LEU A 264 12.48 21.89 19.57
N ALA A 265 13.74 21.88 19.10
CA ALA A 265 14.87 22.53 19.75
C ALA A 265 14.62 24.02 19.94
N SER A 266 14.78 24.56 21.18
CA SER A 266 14.63 25.98 21.47
C SER A 266 15.76 26.79 20.87
N GLU A 267 15.57 28.14 20.83
CA GLU A 267 16.59 29.08 20.35
C GLU A 267 17.88 29.02 21.15
N ASP A 268 17.79 28.81 22.46
CA ASP A 268 18.93 28.74 23.37
C ASP A 268 19.63 27.37 23.39
N GLN A 269 18.98 26.33 22.84
CA GLN A 269 19.50 24.97 22.76
C GLN A 269 19.31 24.38 21.33
N PRO A 270 20.08 24.88 20.34
CA PRO A 270 20.00 24.37 18.99
C PRO A 270 20.41 22.90 18.91
N THR A 271 19.80 22.15 18.00
CA THR A 271 20.10 20.75 17.77
C THR A 271 20.71 20.53 16.40
N VAL A 272 21.40 19.40 16.22
CA VAL A 272 21.83 18.91 14.91
C VAL A 272 20.85 17.85 14.46
N VAL A 273 20.20 18.11 13.32
CA VAL A 273 19.38 17.13 12.64
C VAL A 273 20.21 16.49 11.53
N GLU A 274 20.19 15.18 11.44
CA GLU A 274 20.87 14.41 10.40
C GLU A 274 19.84 13.64 9.57
N PHE A 275 19.93 13.81 8.26
CA PHE A 275 19.22 12.98 7.28
C PHE A 275 20.25 12.15 6.52
N GLN A 276 20.06 10.84 6.49
CA GLN A 276 20.76 9.95 5.59
C GLN A 276 19.77 9.40 4.58
N THR A 277 19.88 9.84 3.34
CA THR A 277 18.87 9.54 2.32
C THR A 277 19.48 9.42 0.93
N PHE A 278 18.82 8.65 0.07
CA PHE A 278 19.16 8.60 -1.35
C PHE A 278 18.59 9.82 -2.06
N LEU A 279 19.45 10.52 -2.79
CA LEU A 279 19.08 11.66 -3.62
C LEU A 279 19.28 11.34 -5.09
N PRO A 280 18.34 11.72 -5.98
CA PRO A 280 18.62 11.76 -7.41
C PRO A 280 19.62 12.88 -7.74
N GLN A 281 20.20 12.83 -8.93
CA GLN A 281 21.01 13.94 -9.43
C GLN A 281 20.18 15.24 -9.45
N GLY A 282 20.73 16.34 -8.94
CA GLY A 282 20.06 17.63 -8.97
C GLY A 282 20.37 18.56 -7.83
N GLY A 283 19.63 19.68 -7.82
CA GLY A 283 19.72 20.71 -6.79
C GLY A 283 18.62 20.57 -5.73
N PHE A 284 19.03 20.76 -4.47
CA PHE A 284 18.15 20.70 -3.31
C PHE A 284 18.28 21.96 -2.46
N GLN A 285 17.24 22.23 -1.68
CA GLN A 285 17.23 23.35 -0.75
C GLN A 285 16.57 22.95 0.56
N LEU A 286 16.97 23.59 1.63
CA LEU A 286 16.26 23.49 2.92
C LEU A 286 14.99 24.34 2.86
N ILE A 287 13.87 23.78 3.29
CA ILE A 287 12.59 24.47 3.36
C ILE A 287 11.98 24.32 4.75
N ASN A 288 11.33 25.37 5.24
CA ASN A 288 10.37 25.23 6.31
C ASN A 288 9.03 24.83 5.70
N GLU A 289 8.73 23.53 5.71
CA GLU A 289 7.47 22.95 5.20
C GLU A 289 6.34 23.21 6.21
N ALA A 290 6.03 24.49 6.43
CA ALA A 290 4.93 24.84 7.30
C ALA A 290 3.59 24.64 6.59
N PRO A 291 2.60 24.22 7.35
CA PRO A 291 1.25 24.00 6.83
C PRO A 291 0.46 25.30 6.71
N GLY A 292 -0.39 25.33 5.70
CA GLY A 292 -1.51 26.24 5.58
C GLY A 292 -1.22 27.57 4.89
N LYS A 293 -2.32 28.27 4.57
CA LYS A 293 -2.30 29.65 4.10
C LYS A 293 -1.65 30.55 5.16
N LEU A 294 -0.80 31.45 4.71
CA LEU A 294 -0.45 32.63 5.48
C LEU A 294 -1.73 33.46 5.65
N ASP A 295 -2.31 33.47 6.83
CA ASP A 295 -3.60 34.08 7.09
C ASP A 295 -3.64 35.60 6.84
N ASP A 296 -2.47 36.27 6.72
CA ASP A 296 -2.41 37.73 6.69
C ASP A 296 -1.56 38.29 5.53
N GLY A 297 -2.02 38.12 4.33
CA GLY A 297 -1.58 38.95 3.21
C GLY A 297 -0.38 38.46 2.40
N PRO A 298 -0.10 39.12 1.27
CA PRO A 298 0.96 38.73 0.34
C PRO A 298 2.34 39.00 0.93
N ALA A 299 3.28 38.12 0.59
CA ALA A 299 4.70 38.39 0.79
C ALA A 299 5.07 39.64 0.01
N VAL A 300 5.44 40.66 0.70
CA VAL A 300 5.88 41.90 0.04
C VAL A 300 7.28 42.22 0.51
N GLY A 301 8.20 42.25 -0.42
CA GLY A 301 9.50 42.91 -0.28
C GLY A 301 10.46 42.30 0.74
N ASN A 302 11.50 43.02 1.02
CA ASN A 302 12.73 42.62 1.71
C ASN A 302 12.57 42.16 3.16
N THR A 303 12.11 40.95 3.39
CA THR A 303 12.22 40.30 4.70
C THR A 303 13.70 39.94 4.94
N PRO A 304 14.29 40.27 6.11
CA PRO A 304 15.64 39.86 6.40
C PRO A 304 15.74 38.32 6.31
N THR A 305 16.78 37.87 5.64
CA THR A 305 17.09 36.42 5.50
C THR A 305 18.03 35.94 6.60
N THR A 306 18.60 36.87 7.34
CA THR A 306 19.53 36.60 8.46
C THR A 306 19.15 37.44 9.67
N VAL A 307 19.19 36.83 10.83
CA VAL A 307 18.98 37.50 12.15
C VAL A 307 19.86 36.85 13.23
N ARG A 308 20.27 37.59 14.24
CA ARG A 308 20.99 37.05 15.40
C ARG A 308 20.05 36.22 16.28
N ARG A 309 18.96 36.85 16.67
CA ARG A 309 17.86 36.28 17.44
C ARG A 309 16.54 36.80 16.88
N LEU A 310 15.46 36.12 17.15
CA LEU A 310 14.15 36.58 16.67
C LEU A 310 13.77 37.94 17.23
N GLN A 311 14.14 38.25 18.46
CA GLN A 311 13.93 39.57 19.11
C GLN A 311 14.65 40.72 18.38
N ASP A 312 15.68 40.45 17.59
CA ASP A 312 16.40 41.43 16.78
C ASP A 312 15.71 41.70 15.45
N TYR A 313 14.68 40.91 15.12
CA TYR A 313 13.90 41.08 13.90
C TYR A 313 13.19 42.45 13.92
N ARG A 314 13.40 43.23 12.87
CA ARG A 314 12.68 44.47 12.62
C ARG A 314 11.90 44.32 11.32
N PRO A 315 10.56 44.39 11.38
CA PRO A 315 9.77 44.35 10.15
C PRO A 315 10.13 45.54 9.25
N SER A 316 10.39 45.25 7.99
CA SER A 316 10.44 46.30 6.97
C SER A 316 9.04 46.90 6.84
N PRO A 317 8.89 48.20 6.56
CA PRO A 317 7.61 48.83 6.27
C PRO A 317 6.85 48.17 5.10
N THR A 318 7.57 47.45 4.23
CA THR A 318 7.06 46.77 3.04
C THR A 318 7.22 45.25 3.15
N GLY A 319 7.62 44.71 4.32
CA GLY A 319 7.89 43.31 4.53
C GLY A 319 6.80 42.56 5.31
N TYR A 320 6.96 41.22 5.40
CA TYR A 320 6.09 40.39 6.24
C TYR A 320 6.11 40.78 7.70
N LYS A 321 4.97 40.75 8.35
CA LYS A 321 4.86 40.72 9.78
C LYS A 321 5.07 39.26 10.23
N LEU A 322 6.23 38.98 10.85
CA LEU A 322 6.56 37.62 11.34
C LEU A 322 6.18 37.42 12.81
N LEU A 323 5.98 38.50 13.56
CA LEU A 323 5.68 38.51 15.00
C LEU A 323 4.41 39.25 15.29
N LEU A 324 3.67 38.79 16.28
CA LEU A 324 2.62 39.55 16.96
C LEU A 324 3.21 40.73 17.72
N GLU A 325 2.37 41.62 18.26
CA GLU A 325 2.79 42.77 19.06
C GLU A 325 3.48 42.36 20.38
N ASP A 326 3.14 41.18 20.89
CA ASP A 326 3.74 40.59 22.09
C ASP A 326 5.05 39.83 21.80
N GLY A 327 5.56 39.87 20.56
CA GLY A 327 6.80 39.22 20.12
C GLY A 327 6.69 37.74 19.82
N ARG A 328 5.50 37.11 19.92
CA ARG A 328 5.33 35.72 19.54
C ARG A 328 5.29 35.55 18.02
N PRO A 329 5.89 34.49 17.46
CA PRO A 329 5.83 34.22 16.03
C PRO A 329 4.40 33.99 15.51
N ILE A 330 4.02 34.65 14.42
CA ILE A 330 2.74 34.40 13.71
C ILE A 330 2.81 33.02 13.09
N PHE A 331 3.95 32.69 12.48
CA PHE A 331 4.22 31.43 11.80
C PHE A 331 5.32 30.66 12.53
N PRO A 332 5.36 29.33 12.40
CA PRO A 332 6.52 28.59 12.88
C PRO A 332 7.77 28.99 12.08
N LEU A 333 8.88 29.24 12.76
CA LEU A 333 10.12 29.72 12.14
C LEU A 333 11.28 28.77 12.47
N LEU A 334 12.26 28.67 11.56
CA LEU A 334 13.52 27.99 11.77
C LEU A 334 14.68 29.00 11.78
N LEU A 335 15.60 28.82 12.70
CA LEU A 335 16.88 29.52 12.75
C LEU A 335 17.99 28.49 12.50
N VAL A 336 18.71 28.62 11.38
CA VAL A 336 19.76 27.69 10.96
C VAL A 336 21.12 28.31 11.16
N ASP A 337 21.99 27.62 11.87
CA ASP A 337 23.39 28.04 12.11
C ASP A 337 24.31 27.59 10.97
N TRP A 338 24.20 26.34 10.60
CA TRP A 338 24.95 25.75 9.49
C TRP A 338 24.24 24.52 8.93
N TYR A 339 24.59 24.17 7.70
CA TYR A 339 24.24 22.89 7.12
C TYR A 339 25.43 22.31 6.34
N GLU A 340 25.44 21.00 6.23
CA GLU A 340 26.50 20.24 5.61
C GLU A 340 25.91 19.09 4.79
N CYS A 341 26.47 18.86 3.59
CA CYS A 341 26.12 17.74 2.74
C CYS A 341 27.37 16.93 2.45
N GLU A 342 27.35 15.65 2.76
CA GLU A 342 28.39 14.67 2.50
C GLU A 342 27.87 13.62 1.54
N GLY A 343 28.61 13.36 0.45
CA GLY A 343 28.27 12.30 -0.50
C GLY A 343 28.80 12.52 -1.92
N PRO A 344 28.56 11.56 -2.83
CA PRO A 344 27.83 10.31 -2.62
C PRO A 344 28.59 9.35 -1.68
N ILE A 345 27.85 8.64 -0.80
CA ILE A 345 28.40 7.67 0.14
C ILE A 345 28.17 6.29 -0.47
N VAL A 346 29.23 5.51 -0.58
CA VAL A 346 29.16 4.11 -0.99
C VAL A 346 29.45 3.24 0.22
N LEU A 347 28.51 2.36 0.58
CA LEU A 347 28.69 1.44 1.69
C LEU A 347 29.68 0.34 1.28
N GLU A 348 30.59 -0.02 2.18
CA GLU A 348 31.61 -1.05 1.93
C GLU A 348 31.00 -2.41 1.55
N ALA A 349 29.87 -2.76 2.19
CA ALA A 349 29.14 -3.99 1.88
C ALA A 349 28.61 -4.01 0.43
N ASP A 350 28.09 -2.87 -0.06
CA ASP A 350 27.58 -2.74 -1.42
C ASP A 350 28.73 -2.80 -2.42
N LEU A 351 29.87 -2.18 -2.10
CA LEU A 351 31.05 -2.22 -2.96
C LEU A 351 31.58 -3.64 -3.13
N LYS A 352 31.78 -4.37 -2.03
CA LYS A 352 32.22 -5.78 -2.07
C LYS A 352 31.28 -6.65 -2.90
N LYS A 353 29.97 -6.44 -2.75
CA LYS A 353 28.96 -7.16 -3.51
C LYS A 353 29.04 -6.86 -4.99
N ARG A 354 29.16 -5.58 -5.36
CA ARG A 354 29.35 -5.15 -6.77
C ARG A 354 30.62 -5.76 -7.38
N GLU A 355 31.73 -5.74 -6.66
CA GLU A 355 33.02 -6.34 -7.10
C GLU A 355 32.90 -7.85 -7.33
N SER A 356 32.07 -8.55 -6.56
CA SER A 356 31.83 -9.99 -6.76
C SER A 356 31.11 -10.30 -8.08
N PHE A 357 30.32 -9.36 -8.59
CA PHE A 357 29.56 -9.50 -9.83
C PHE A 357 30.27 -8.89 -11.03
N PHE A 358 31.12 -7.91 -10.80
CA PHE A 358 31.86 -7.19 -11.84
C PHE A 358 33.35 -7.11 -11.45
N PRO A 359 34.17 -8.05 -11.92
CA PRO A 359 35.61 -8.07 -11.60
C PRO A 359 36.29 -6.75 -12.01
N PRO A 360 37.10 -6.15 -11.12
CA PRO A 360 37.80 -4.88 -11.40
C PRO A 360 38.65 -4.92 -12.66
N GLU A 361 39.15 -6.08 -13.05
CA GLU A 361 39.94 -6.29 -14.24
C GLU A 361 39.22 -5.98 -15.55
N LEU A 362 37.87 -5.97 -15.53
CA LEU A 362 37.04 -5.59 -16.67
C LEU A 362 37.16 -4.10 -17.02
N ASN A 363 37.63 -3.26 -16.08
CA ASN A 363 37.87 -1.84 -16.32
C ASN A 363 39.18 -1.57 -17.08
N ALA A 364 40.10 -2.56 -17.14
CA ALA A 364 41.33 -2.45 -17.85
C ALA A 364 41.22 -2.96 -19.29
N ASP A 365 42.07 -2.43 -20.19
CA ASP A 365 42.14 -2.92 -21.56
C ASP A 365 42.36 -4.44 -21.61
N PRO A 366 41.78 -5.13 -22.61
CA PRO A 366 42.00 -6.56 -22.78
C PRO A 366 43.50 -6.84 -22.95
N PRO A 367 44.05 -7.85 -22.24
CA PRO A 367 45.45 -8.19 -22.41
C PRO A 367 45.69 -8.71 -23.84
N ALA A 368 46.81 -8.31 -24.42
CA ALA A 368 47.25 -8.79 -25.74
C ALA A 368 47.62 -10.30 -25.70
N ASP A 369 47.98 -10.83 -24.54
CA ASP A 369 48.30 -12.23 -24.31
C ASP A 369 47.01 -13.10 -24.33
N PRO A 370 46.82 -14.02 -25.26
CA PRO A 370 45.67 -14.88 -25.37
C PRO A 370 45.34 -15.69 -24.08
N GLN A 371 46.38 -16.18 -23.39
CA GLN A 371 46.17 -16.96 -22.17
C GLN A 371 45.60 -16.11 -21.02
N LYS A 372 46.03 -14.87 -20.91
CA LYS A 372 45.50 -13.91 -19.95
C LYS A 372 44.08 -13.47 -20.30
N LEU A 373 43.79 -13.34 -21.58
CA LEU A 373 42.46 -13.04 -22.05
C LEU A 373 41.47 -14.18 -21.75
N ASP A 374 41.88 -15.43 -22.04
CA ASP A 374 41.11 -16.62 -21.72
C ASP A 374 40.82 -16.74 -20.22
N LYS A 375 41.82 -16.49 -19.38
CA LYS A 375 41.62 -16.47 -17.93
C LYS A 375 40.57 -15.40 -17.54
N ARG A 376 40.70 -14.18 -18.05
CA ARG A 376 39.76 -13.07 -17.77
C ARG A 376 38.35 -13.43 -18.21
N LEU A 377 38.16 -14.09 -19.34
CA LEU A 377 36.83 -14.57 -19.80
C LEU A 377 36.28 -15.65 -18.91
N ARG A 378 37.10 -16.59 -18.40
CA ARG A 378 36.64 -17.59 -17.40
C ARG A 378 36.19 -16.92 -16.10
N ASP A 379 36.99 -16.00 -15.55
CA ASP A 379 36.69 -15.27 -14.33
C ASP A 379 35.39 -14.44 -14.51
N SER A 380 35.22 -13.84 -15.70
CA SER A 380 34.01 -13.11 -16.09
C SER A 380 32.77 -14.04 -16.13
N ARG A 381 32.91 -15.27 -16.64
CA ARG A 381 31.87 -16.27 -16.68
C ARG A 381 31.37 -16.63 -15.27
N GLU A 382 32.29 -16.85 -14.34
CA GLU A 382 31.93 -17.18 -12.94
C GLU A 382 31.23 -16.04 -12.26
N SER A 383 31.71 -14.79 -12.45
CA SER A 383 31.09 -13.60 -11.89
C SER A 383 29.69 -13.34 -12.47
N LEU A 384 29.51 -13.54 -13.78
CA LEU A 384 28.21 -13.47 -14.43
C LEU A 384 27.26 -14.55 -13.91
N SER A 385 27.72 -15.77 -13.73
CA SER A 385 26.92 -16.87 -13.16
C SER A 385 26.45 -16.56 -11.73
N ARG A 386 27.31 -15.97 -10.89
CA ARG A 386 26.93 -15.52 -9.54
C ARG A 386 25.88 -14.40 -9.61
N PHE A 387 26.07 -13.43 -10.49
CA PHE A 387 25.08 -12.35 -10.71
C PHE A 387 23.73 -12.91 -11.16
N MET A 388 23.74 -13.81 -12.16
CA MET A 388 22.53 -14.48 -12.62
C MET A 388 21.82 -15.25 -11.50
N ALA A 389 22.58 -16.01 -10.69
CA ALA A 389 22.02 -16.79 -9.59
C ALA A 389 21.30 -15.89 -8.57
N SER A 390 21.93 -14.79 -8.18
CA SER A 390 21.32 -13.81 -7.27
C SER A 390 20.12 -13.11 -7.89
N ALA A 391 20.25 -12.61 -9.14
CA ALA A 391 19.21 -11.88 -9.85
C ALA A 391 17.99 -12.77 -10.17
N TRP A 392 18.19 -14.01 -10.55
CA TRP A 392 17.13 -14.98 -10.91
C TRP A 392 16.64 -15.81 -9.73
N ARG A 393 17.25 -15.65 -8.56
CA ARG A 393 16.85 -16.31 -7.30
C ARG A 393 16.91 -17.84 -7.40
N ARG A 394 17.74 -18.35 -8.31
CA ARG A 394 18.06 -19.76 -8.52
C ARG A 394 19.39 -19.93 -9.26
N PRO A 395 20.07 -21.07 -9.15
CA PRO A 395 21.20 -21.34 -10.01
C PRO A 395 20.82 -21.28 -11.50
N PRO A 396 21.61 -20.61 -12.35
CA PRO A 396 21.40 -20.66 -13.79
C PRO A 396 21.84 -22.01 -14.35
N ALA A 397 21.20 -22.50 -15.40
CA ALA A 397 21.68 -23.62 -16.17
C ALA A 397 22.92 -23.24 -16.98
N THR A 398 23.77 -24.21 -17.33
CA THR A 398 24.99 -23.99 -18.11
C THR A 398 24.67 -23.29 -19.43
N GLU A 399 23.63 -23.72 -20.11
CA GLU A 399 23.19 -23.19 -21.40
C GLU A 399 22.71 -21.73 -21.31
N GLU A 400 22.16 -21.33 -20.14
CA GLU A 400 21.74 -19.94 -19.87
C GLU A 400 22.97 -19.03 -19.75
N VAL A 401 24.00 -19.47 -19.03
CA VAL A 401 25.28 -18.77 -18.92
C VAL A 401 25.96 -18.69 -20.29
N ASP A 402 26.03 -19.80 -21.03
CA ASP A 402 26.63 -19.86 -22.37
C ASP A 402 25.98 -18.87 -23.34
N ARG A 403 24.64 -18.70 -23.25
CA ARG A 403 23.90 -17.74 -24.08
C ARG A 403 24.38 -16.30 -23.83
N LEU A 404 24.59 -15.92 -22.57
CA LEU A 404 25.07 -14.59 -22.22
C LEU A 404 26.57 -14.42 -22.53
N MET A 405 27.36 -15.46 -22.41
CA MET A 405 28.75 -15.42 -22.85
C MET A 405 28.85 -15.20 -24.36
N ARG A 406 28.01 -15.86 -25.17
CA ARG A 406 27.90 -15.57 -26.62
C ARG A 406 27.47 -14.13 -26.92
N LEU A 407 26.62 -13.52 -26.10
CA LEU A 407 26.27 -12.09 -26.23
C LEU A 407 27.53 -11.23 -26.04
N ILE A 408 28.31 -11.51 -24.99
CA ILE A 408 29.58 -10.79 -24.75
C ILE A 408 30.53 -10.93 -25.96
N GLU A 409 30.65 -12.11 -26.55
CA GLU A 409 31.46 -12.34 -27.72
C GLU A 409 30.94 -11.58 -28.95
N ALA A 410 29.63 -11.53 -29.16
CA ALA A 410 28.99 -10.80 -30.27
C ALA A 410 29.20 -9.29 -30.14
N GLU A 411 29.03 -8.72 -28.96
CA GLU A 411 29.26 -7.29 -28.70
C GLU A 411 30.74 -6.93 -28.97
N ARG A 412 31.65 -7.77 -28.52
CA ARG A 412 33.07 -7.56 -28.79
C ARG A 412 33.40 -7.67 -30.26
N ALA A 413 32.81 -8.61 -31.01
CA ALA A 413 32.97 -8.72 -32.45
C ALA A 413 32.39 -7.52 -33.20
N ALA A 414 31.40 -6.85 -32.64
CA ALA A 414 30.85 -5.59 -33.13
C ALA A 414 31.70 -4.36 -32.82
N GLY A 415 32.80 -4.53 -32.06
CA GLY A 415 33.78 -3.47 -31.75
C GLY A 415 33.67 -2.89 -30.33
N GLU A 416 32.76 -3.41 -29.52
CA GLU A 416 32.64 -2.97 -28.12
C GLU A 416 33.79 -3.51 -27.27
N ASN A 417 34.22 -2.70 -26.28
CA ASN A 417 35.20 -3.16 -25.30
C ASN A 417 34.58 -4.19 -24.35
N LEU A 418 35.46 -4.96 -23.67
CA LEU A 418 35.00 -6.06 -22.78
C LEU A 418 34.11 -5.57 -21.65
N ARG A 419 34.36 -4.38 -21.11
CA ARG A 419 33.52 -3.76 -20.08
C ARG A 419 32.10 -3.51 -20.57
N SER A 420 31.94 -2.83 -21.72
CA SER A 420 30.64 -2.53 -22.32
C SER A 420 29.88 -3.82 -22.68
N ALA A 421 30.56 -4.79 -23.28
CA ALA A 421 30.01 -6.09 -23.62
C ALA A 421 29.51 -6.86 -22.37
N TYR A 422 30.27 -6.82 -21.29
CA TYR A 422 29.85 -7.45 -20.02
C TYR A 422 28.64 -6.74 -19.38
N LEU A 423 28.61 -5.40 -19.37
CA LEU A 423 27.46 -4.63 -18.90
C LEU A 423 26.19 -4.89 -19.73
N ALA A 424 26.33 -5.07 -21.05
CA ALA A 424 25.19 -5.48 -21.90
C ALA A 424 24.64 -6.85 -21.50
N ALA A 425 25.50 -7.82 -21.16
CA ALA A 425 25.06 -9.11 -20.64
C ALA A 425 24.36 -8.97 -19.27
N MET A 426 24.87 -8.12 -18.36
CA MET A 426 24.19 -7.83 -17.09
C MET A 426 22.84 -7.15 -17.33
N ALA A 427 22.71 -6.23 -18.29
CA ALA A 427 21.44 -5.62 -18.66
C ALA A 427 20.44 -6.67 -19.18
N ALA A 428 20.89 -7.61 -20.00
CA ALA A 428 20.08 -8.73 -20.45
C ALA A 428 19.59 -9.63 -19.28
N VAL A 429 20.38 -9.79 -18.22
CA VAL A 429 19.94 -10.47 -16.98
C VAL A 429 18.81 -9.70 -16.32
N LEU A 430 18.97 -8.38 -16.11
CA LEU A 430 18.00 -7.52 -15.41
C LEU A 430 16.70 -7.29 -16.20
N THR A 431 16.71 -7.47 -17.50
CA THR A 431 15.52 -7.35 -18.37
C THR A 431 14.88 -8.70 -18.69
N SER A 432 15.52 -9.79 -18.25
CA SER A 432 15.02 -11.14 -18.51
C SER A 432 13.72 -11.44 -17.76
N HIS A 433 12.94 -12.34 -18.32
CA HIS A 433 11.77 -12.91 -17.68
C HIS A 433 12.08 -13.45 -16.26
N HIS A 434 13.24 -14.11 -16.08
CA HIS A 434 13.65 -14.67 -14.79
C HIS A 434 13.91 -13.62 -13.72
N TYR A 435 14.28 -12.40 -14.13
CA TYR A 435 14.44 -11.29 -13.17
C TYR A 435 13.11 -10.60 -12.89
N CYS A 436 12.36 -10.27 -13.93
CA CYS A 436 11.14 -9.47 -13.82
C CYS A 436 9.96 -10.25 -13.20
N TYR A 437 10.05 -11.60 -13.14
CA TYR A 437 8.98 -12.45 -12.61
C TYR A 437 9.47 -13.40 -11.52
N LEU A 438 8.60 -13.67 -10.56
CA LEU A 438 8.66 -14.86 -9.74
C LEU A 438 7.98 -15.98 -10.53
N VAL A 439 8.72 -17.05 -10.77
CA VAL A 439 8.26 -18.19 -11.55
C VAL A 439 8.10 -19.38 -10.62
N GLU A 440 6.90 -19.97 -10.61
CA GLU A 440 6.61 -21.15 -9.78
C GLU A 440 6.10 -22.29 -10.67
N GLY A 441 6.69 -23.47 -10.49
CA GLY A 441 6.31 -24.65 -11.23
C GLY A 441 7.29 -25.03 -12.34
N SER A 442 6.93 -26.07 -13.09
CA SER A 442 7.71 -26.58 -14.21
C SER A 442 6.77 -27.21 -15.25
N ALA A 443 7.00 -26.85 -16.51
CA ALA A 443 6.30 -27.47 -17.63
C ALA A 443 6.76 -28.91 -17.91
N ILE A 444 8.00 -29.24 -17.51
CA ILE A 444 8.63 -30.55 -17.73
C ILE A 444 8.29 -31.52 -16.58
N GLN A 445 8.26 -31.01 -15.34
CA GLN A 445 7.97 -31.79 -14.14
C GLN A 445 6.85 -31.08 -13.35
N PRO A 446 5.58 -31.28 -13.70
CA PRO A 446 4.46 -30.72 -12.96
C PRO A 446 4.50 -31.16 -11.49
N ARG A 447 4.30 -30.24 -10.58
CA ARG A 447 4.30 -30.47 -9.14
C ARG A 447 3.28 -29.60 -8.43
N GLU A 448 2.75 -30.08 -7.32
CA GLU A 448 1.78 -29.35 -6.50
C GLU A 448 2.45 -28.40 -5.50
N GLN A 449 3.67 -28.72 -5.09
CA GLN A 449 4.41 -27.88 -4.17
C GLN A 449 5.46 -27.04 -4.89
N VAL A 450 5.71 -25.85 -4.35
CA VAL A 450 6.86 -25.04 -4.75
C VAL A 450 8.16 -25.77 -4.38
N ASN A 451 9.24 -25.55 -5.14
CA ASN A 451 10.55 -26.06 -4.74
C ASN A 451 11.20 -25.12 -3.69
N ASP A 452 12.36 -25.50 -3.17
CA ASP A 452 13.05 -24.73 -2.12
C ASP A 452 13.45 -23.33 -2.57
N TRP A 453 13.85 -23.13 -3.84
CA TRP A 453 14.18 -21.80 -4.39
C TRP A 453 12.95 -20.92 -4.52
N GLU A 454 11.85 -21.50 -4.95
CA GLU A 454 10.55 -20.81 -5.03
C GLU A 454 10.01 -20.50 -3.63
N LEU A 455 10.17 -21.42 -2.67
CA LEU A 455 9.76 -21.20 -1.28
C LEU A 455 10.61 -20.09 -0.63
N ALA A 456 11.93 -20.07 -0.87
CA ALA A 456 12.81 -19.01 -0.42
C ALA A 456 12.36 -17.63 -0.98
N SER A 457 12.05 -17.58 -2.27
CA SER A 457 11.57 -16.37 -2.94
C SER A 457 10.19 -15.95 -2.37
N ARG A 458 9.26 -16.90 -2.22
CA ARG A 458 7.93 -16.61 -1.66
C ARG A 458 8.03 -16.01 -0.26
N LEU A 459 8.89 -16.58 0.59
CA LEU A 459 9.10 -16.13 1.96
C LEU A 459 9.74 -14.73 2.02
N SER A 460 10.79 -14.50 1.24
CA SER A 460 11.49 -13.20 1.22
C SER A 460 10.65 -12.09 0.61
N TYR A 461 9.97 -12.32 -0.50
CA TYR A 461 9.09 -11.32 -1.10
C TYR A 461 7.82 -11.06 -0.28
N PHE A 462 7.38 -12.01 0.52
CA PHE A 462 6.30 -11.79 1.48
C PHE A 462 6.74 -10.83 2.59
N LEU A 463 7.90 -11.07 3.22
CA LEU A 463 8.32 -10.36 4.43
C LEU A 463 9.26 -9.17 4.17
N TRP A 464 9.99 -9.17 3.06
CA TRP A 464 10.98 -8.15 2.74
C TRP A 464 10.70 -7.39 1.45
N ASN A 465 9.66 -7.76 0.69
CA ASN A 465 9.40 -7.20 -0.66
C ASN A 465 10.62 -7.27 -1.58
N SER A 466 11.48 -8.24 -1.41
CA SER A 466 12.74 -8.35 -2.11
C SER A 466 13.26 -9.79 -2.17
N MET A 467 14.38 -9.97 -2.88
CA MET A 467 15.03 -11.25 -3.10
C MET A 467 15.52 -11.91 -1.80
N PRO A 468 15.68 -13.27 -1.80
CA PRO A 468 16.31 -13.98 -0.72
C PRO A 468 17.76 -13.49 -0.49
N ASP A 469 18.21 -13.59 0.77
CA ASP A 469 19.61 -13.38 1.12
C ASP A 469 20.44 -14.69 1.01
N ASP A 470 21.74 -14.58 1.25
CA ASP A 470 22.67 -15.70 1.11
C ASP A 470 22.32 -16.89 2.03
N GLU A 471 21.76 -16.62 3.23
CA GLU A 471 21.33 -17.67 4.15
C GLU A 471 20.12 -18.44 3.60
N LEU A 472 19.11 -17.75 3.08
CA LEU A 472 17.98 -18.40 2.42
C LEU A 472 18.41 -19.18 1.18
N PHE A 473 19.33 -18.63 0.39
CA PHE A 473 19.92 -19.33 -0.74
C PHE A 473 20.68 -20.60 -0.31
N ALA A 474 21.42 -20.52 0.79
CA ALA A 474 22.12 -21.69 1.32
C ALA A 474 21.14 -22.79 1.78
N GLN A 475 20.02 -22.43 2.41
CA GLN A 475 18.99 -23.39 2.81
C GLN A 475 18.27 -23.98 1.58
N ALA A 476 17.95 -23.16 0.58
CA ALA A 476 17.35 -23.63 -0.66
C ALA A 476 18.26 -24.60 -1.42
N SER A 477 19.57 -24.33 -1.47
CA SER A 477 20.54 -25.21 -2.14
C SER A 477 20.71 -26.56 -1.45
N ARG A 478 20.45 -26.64 -0.14
CA ARG A 478 20.47 -27.92 0.63
C ARG A 478 19.17 -28.70 0.48
N GLY A 479 18.12 -28.13 -0.11
CA GLY A 479 16.83 -28.79 -0.31
C GLY A 479 16.08 -29.07 1.01
N ASN A 480 16.21 -28.21 2.01
CA ASN A 480 15.69 -28.48 3.36
C ASN A 480 14.66 -27.44 3.86
N LEU A 481 14.30 -26.44 3.06
CA LEU A 481 13.34 -25.40 3.47
C LEU A 481 11.92 -25.94 3.74
N HIS A 482 11.55 -27.07 3.17
CA HIS A 482 10.29 -27.73 3.47
C HIS A 482 10.24 -28.44 4.84
N GLN A 483 11.38 -28.61 5.51
CA GLN A 483 11.41 -29.10 6.89
C GLN A 483 10.84 -28.05 7.82
N SER A 484 9.86 -28.42 8.64
CA SER A 484 9.08 -27.47 9.45
C SER A 484 9.95 -26.64 10.40
N ASP A 485 10.96 -27.26 11.02
CA ASP A 485 11.88 -26.60 11.94
C ASP A 485 12.81 -25.60 11.22
N VAL A 486 13.28 -25.94 10.00
CA VAL A 486 14.11 -25.06 9.16
C VAL A 486 13.27 -23.88 8.70
N LEU A 487 12.08 -24.12 8.14
CA LEU A 487 11.19 -23.07 7.69
C LEU A 487 10.85 -22.11 8.83
N GLN A 488 10.54 -22.64 10.02
CA GLN A 488 10.21 -21.81 11.18
C GLN A 488 11.42 -20.97 11.64
N ARG A 489 12.63 -21.54 11.69
CA ARG A 489 13.84 -20.77 12.03
C ARG A 489 14.08 -19.64 11.04
N GLN A 490 14.00 -19.91 9.73
CA GLN A 490 14.17 -18.90 8.71
C GLN A 490 13.07 -17.82 8.79
N PHE A 491 11.83 -18.23 8.96
CA PHE A 491 10.72 -17.30 9.17
C PHE A 491 10.95 -16.34 10.35
N GLN A 492 11.33 -16.85 11.52
CA GLN A 492 11.62 -16.02 12.70
C GLN A 492 12.80 -15.08 12.46
N ARG A 493 13.84 -15.54 11.74
CA ARG A 493 14.97 -14.71 11.35
C ARG A 493 14.53 -13.54 10.47
N LEU A 494 13.73 -13.82 9.44
CA LEU A 494 13.25 -12.78 8.51
C LEU A 494 12.32 -11.77 9.21
N LEU A 495 11.49 -12.22 10.15
CA LEU A 495 10.64 -11.32 10.95
C LEU A 495 11.45 -10.36 11.83
N ASN A 496 12.58 -10.81 12.34
CA ASN A 496 13.43 -10.00 13.23
C ASN A 496 14.46 -9.15 12.47
N ASP A 497 14.59 -9.33 11.16
CA ASP A 497 15.45 -8.52 10.32
C ASP A 497 14.84 -7.13 10.08
N PRO A 498 15.64 -6.04 10.08
CA PRO A 498 15.16 -4.69 9.78
C PRO A 498 14.38 -4.58 8.45
N LYS A 499 14.68 -5.41 7.45
CA LYS A 499 13.95 -5.46 6.17
C LYS A 499 12.47 -5.83 6.32
N SER A 500 12.07 -6.48 7.43
CA SER A 500 10.67 -6.78 7.73
C SER A 500 9.81 -5.50 7.85
N ARG A 501 10.45 -4.34 8.05
CA ARG A 501 9.78 -3.05 7.98
C ARG A 501 9.09 -2.81 6.65
N ARG A 502 9.65 -3.32 5.55
CA ARG A 502 9.06 -3.23 4.21
C ARG A 502 7.68 -3.91 4.15
N PHE A 503 7.51 -5.06 4.82
CA PHE A 503 6.21 -5.70 4.97
C PHE A 503 5.23 -4.83 5.76
N THR A 504 5.68 -4.31 6.91
CA THR A 504 4.81 -3.52 7.78
C THR A 504 4.49 -2.12 7.21
N GLU A 505 5.14 -1.70 6.16
CA GLU A 505 4.81 -0.51 5.38
C GLU A 505 3.96 -0.84 4.16
N SER A 506 4.29 -1.89 3.40
CA SER A 506 3.64 -2.22 2.13
C SER A 506 2.26 -2.85 2.33
N PHE A 507 2.15 -3.88 3.19
CA PHE A 507 0.88 -4.58 3.39
C PHE A 507 -0.25 -3.65 3.90
N PRO A 508 -0.09 -2.85 4.98
CA PRO A 508 -1.17 -1.99 5.44
C PRO A 508 -1.53 -0.90 4.43
N ARG A 509 -0.60 -0.40 3.61
CA ARG A 509 -0.91 0.53 2.52
C ARG A 509 -1.85 -0.09 1.49
N GLN A 510 -1.69 -1.36 1.19
CA GLN A 510 -2.53 -2.10 0.24
C GLN A 510 -3.84 -2.53 0.88
N TRP A 511 -3.82 -3.19 2.03
CA TRP A 511 -4.99 -3.65 2.77
C TRP A 511 -5.97 -2.51 3.10
N LEU A 512 -5.47 -1.40 3.64
CA LEU A 512 -6.29 -0.25 4.03
C LEU A 512 -6.52 0.72 2.86
N GLN A 513 -6.00 0.43 1.66
CA GLN A 513 -6.11 1.26 0.44
C GLN A 513 -5.58 2.70 0.64
N LEU A 514 -4.50 2.87 1.42
CA LEU A 514 -3.96 4.18 1.79
C LEU A 514 -3.44 5.02 0.61
N HIS A 515 -3.24 4.43 -0.56
CA HIS A 515 -2.95 5.15 -1.80
C HIS A 515 -4.07 6.11 -2.25
N ARG A 516 -5.26 5.97 -1.67
CA ARG A 516 -6.41 6.85 -1.94
C ARG A 516 -6.40 8.13 -1.09
N VAL A 517 -5.59 8.20 -0.03
CA VAL A 517 -5.46 9.42 0.78
C VAL A 517 -4.93 10.55 -0.11
N GLY A 518 -5.62 11.69 -0.11
CA GLY A 518 -5.29 12.85 -0.95
C GLY A 518 -5.80 12.78 -2.39
N GLN A 519 -6.48 11.71 -2.83
CA GLN A 519 -7.11 11.67 -4.17
C GLN A 519 -8.22 12.71 -4.32
N PHE A 520 -8.95 12.98 -3.25
CA PHE A 520 -9.92 14.07 -3.14
C PHE A 520 -9.39 15.06 -2.10
N PRO A 521 -8.62 16.08 -2.54
CA PRO A 521 -8.05 17.05 -1.61
C PRO A 521 -9.15 17.80 -0.88
N PRO A 522 -9.03 17.96 0.44
CA PRO A 522 -10.01 18.71 1.21
C PRO A 522 -10.14 20.17 0.76
N ASP A 523 -11.36 20.68 0.82
CA ASP A 523 -11.68 22.06 0.48
C ASP A 523 -10.91 23.01 1.42
N PRO A 524 -10.04 23.90 0.89
CA PRO A 524 -9.19 24.77 1.70
C PRO A 524 -9.98 25.83 2.49
N GLU A 525 -11.20 26.20 2.07
CA GLU A 525 -12.05 27.11 2.82
C GLU A 525 -12.68 26.44 4.04
N ARG A 526 -13.04 25.15 3.89
CA ARG A 526 -13.60 24.35 4.99
C ARG A 526 -12.55 23.81 5.94
N TYR A 527 -11.39 23.49 5.40
CA TYR A 527 -10.29 22.80 6.11
C TYR A 527 -8.95 23.56 5.92
N PRO A 528 -8.87 24.83 6.36
CA PRO A 528 -7.68 25.67 6.13
C PRO A 528 -6.41 25.10 6.79
N ASP A 529 -6.57 24.26 7.83
CA ASP A 529 -5.45 23.63 8.52
C ASP A 529 -4.97 22.33 7.87
N TYR A 530 -5.62 21.88 6.77
CA TYR A 530 -5.16 20.69 6.05
C TYR A 530 -3.96 21.04 5.18
N ASP A 531 -2.93 20.20 5.23
CA ASP A 531 -1.70 20.38 4.46
C ASP A 531 -1.07 19.04 4.09
N LYS A 532 -0.10 19.06 3.19
CA LYS A 532 0.58 17.84 2.72
C LYS A 532 1.34 17.09 3.80
N TRP A 533 1.77 17.79 4.86
CA TRP A 533 2.41 17.12 5.98
C TRP A 533 1.40 16.38 6.86
N LEU A 534 0.22 16.95 7.09
CA LEU A 534 -0.88 16.22 7.74
C LEU A 534 -1.29 14.99 6.93
N GLU A 535 -1.46 15.14 5.61
CA GLU A 535 -1.79 14.03 4.71
C GLU A 535 -0.80 12.87 4.82
N ARG A 536 0.50 13.17 4.78
CA ARG A 536 1.56 12.16 4.98
C ARG A 536 1.52 11.58 6.40
N SER A 537 1.29 12.42 7.40
CA SER A 537 1.22 11.98 8.81
C SER A 537 0.07 11.00 9.05
N MET A 538 -1.08 11.19 8.41
CA MET A 538 -2.21 10.26 8.46
C MET A 538 -1.84 8.87 7.92
N VAL A 539 -1.13 8.80 6.79
CA VAL A 539 -0.65 7.53 6.22
C VAL A 539 0.40 6.88 7.14
N LEU A 540 1.32 7.68 7.68
CA LEU A 540 2.38 7.20 8.58
C LEU A 540 1.83 6.76 9.94
N GLU A 541 0.71 7.33 10.42
CA GLU A 541 -0.02 6.79 11.58
C GLU A 541 -0.42 5.33 11.33
N SER A 542 -1.08 5.06 10.21
CA SER A 542 -1.61 3.73 9.92
C SER A 542 -0.51 2.69 9.75
N THR A 543 0.55 3.01 9.02
CA THR A 543 1.69 2.11 8.85
C THR A 543 2.51 1.94 10.13
N GLY A 544 2.68 3.02 10.90
CA GLY A 544 3.35 2.98 12.21
C GLY A 544 2.56 2.20 13.25
N PHE A 545 1.24 2.37 13.29
CA PHE A 545 0.34 1.60 14.15
C PHE A 545 0.43 0.10 13.84
N PHE A 546 0.36 -0.26 12.57
CA PHE A 546 0.51 -1.64 12.12
C PHE A 546 1.89 -2.21 12.51
N HIS A 547 2.95 -1.42 12.33
CA HIS A 547 4.29 -1.82 12.74
C HIS A 547 4.40 -2.08 14.25
N GLU A 548 3.79 -1.25 15.10
CA GLU A 548 3.79 -1.46 16.56
C GLU A 548 3.05 -2.74 16.97
N VAL A 549 1.88 -3.01 16.36
CA VAL A 549 1.15 -4.29 16.57
C VAL A 549 2.02 -5.47 16.18
N PHE A 550 2.72 -5.39 15.05
CA PHE A 550 3.65 -6.42 14.58
C PHE A 550 4.86 -6.56 15.49
N ALA A 551 5.56 -5.48 15.81
CA ALA A 551 6.81 -5.49 16.57
C ALA A 551 6.60 -6.02 18.01
N ARG A 552 5.49 -5.63 18.64
CA ARG A 552 5.13 -6.06 20.00
C ARG A 552 4.40 -7.40 20.03
N ASN A 553 4.07 -7.95 18.86
CA ASN A 553 3.28 -9.18 18.74
C ASN A 553 1.97 -9.12 19.57
N THR A 554 1.23 -8.02 19.46
CA THR A 554 -0.08 -7.90 20.13
C THR A 554 -1.16 -8.56 19.28
N SER A 555 -2.37 -8.70 19.83
CA SER A 555 -3.52 -9.27 19.14
C SER A 555 -3.95 -8.40 17.96
N ILE A 556 -4.44 -9.02 16.87
CA ILE A 556 -5.06 -8.27 15.74
C ILE A 556 -6.34 -7.53 16.16
N ARG A 557 -6.88 -7.79 17.35
CA ARG A 557 -7.96 -7.03 17.99
C ARG A 557 -7.67 -5.53 18.02
N GLU A 558 -6.37 -5.16 18.18
CA GLU A 558 -5.90 -3.78 18.19
C GLU A 558 -6.28 -3.02 16.88
N PHE A 559 -6.38 -3.70 15.75
CA PHE A 559 -6.81 -3.09 14.51
C PHE A 559 -8.28 -2.64 14.54
N LEU A 560 -9.11 -3.30 15.31
CA LEU A 560 -10.52 -2.92 15.48
C LEU A 560 -10.72 -1.90 16.61
N ARG A 561 -10.05 -2.13 17.75
CA ARG A 561 -10.14 -1.28 18.93
C ARG A 561 -8.85 -1.31 19.72
N SER A 562 -8.31 -0.14 20.00
CA SER A 562 -7.07 0.06 20.74
C SER A 562 -7.22 1.25 21.69
N ASP A 563 -6.53 1.22 22.83
CA ASP A 563 -6.39 2.32 23.79
C ASP A 563 -5.14 3.18 23.55
N TRP A 564 -4.57 3.09 22.34
CA TRP A 564 -3.40 3.85 21.91
C TRP A 564 -3.42 4.05 20.39
N THR A 565 -2.64 5.01 19.93
CA THR A 565 -2.27 5.17 18.52
C THR A 565 -0.82 5.63 18.37
N VAL A 566 -0.37 5.87 17.15
CA VAL A 566 0.98 6.39 16.85
C VAL A 566 0.83 7.74 16.17
N MET A 567 1.40 8.80 16.77
CA MET A 567 1.29 10.14 16.20
C MET A 567 2.56 10.96 16.35
N ASN A 568 2.74 11.89 15.45
CA ASN A 568 3.71 12.99 15.55
C ASN A 568 3.02 14.27 16.04
N ALA A 569 3.76 15.36 16.21
CA ALA A 569 3.21 16.63 16.66
C ALA A 569 2.12 17.18 15.73
N ARG A 570 2.27 17.02 14.41
CA ARG A 570 1.28 17.50 13.43
C ARG A 570 -0.07 16.78 13.54
N LEU A 571 -0.02 15.48 13.76
CA LEU A 571 -1.22 14.65 13.93
C LEU A 571 -1.84 14.86 15.34
N ALA A 572 -1.01 15.02 16.36
CA ALA A 572 -1.47 15.35 17.71
C ALA A 572 -2.28 16.68 17.71
N MET A 573 -1.78 17.71 17.04
CA MET A 573 -2.53 18.97 16.84
C MET A 573 -3.86 18.73 16.11
N HIS A 574 -3.89 17.87 15.07
CA HIS A 574 -5.11 17.54 14.34
C HIS A 574 -6.15 16.83 15.21
N TYR A 575 -5.70 16.00 16.14
CA TYR A 575 -6.55 15.26 17.09
C TYR A 575 -6.86 16.01 18.39
N GLY A 576 -6.32 17.22 18.55
CA GLY A 576 -6.48 18.01 19.79
C GLY A 576 -5.76 17.39 20.99
N LYS A 577 -4.65 16.69 20.75
CA LYS A 577 -3.81 16.04 21.77
C LYS A 577 -2.56 16.87 22.07
N GLU A 578 -1.97 16.63 23.23
CA GLU A 578 -0.65 17.16 23.55
C GLU A 578 0.43 16.62 22.61
N PHE A 579 1.44 17.42 22.34
CA PHE A 579 2.53 17.02 21.46
C PHE A 579 3.38 15.92 22.10
N PRO A 580 3.82 14.92 21.30
CA PRO A 580 4.84 14.00 21.76
C PRO A 580 6.11 14.73 22.22
N PRO A 581 6.84 14.20 23.22
CA PRO A 581 7.99 14.88 23.83
C PRO A 581 9.22 14.94 22.91
N ALA A 582 9.20 14.22 21.78
CA ALA A 582 10.30 14.19 20.82
C ALA A 582 9.78 14.27 19.39
N ALA A 583 10.65 14.58 18.43
CA ALA A 583 10.33 14.55 17.01
C ALA A 583 10.00 13.13 16.53
N GLY A 584 9.22 13.02 15.45
CA GLY A 584 8.82 11.76 14.86
C GLY A 584 7.51 11.19 15.40
N PHE A 585 7.30 9.91 15.17
CA PHE A 585 6.09 9.20 15.57
C PHE A 585 6.30 8.44 16.88
N HIS A 586 5.37 8.60 17.80
CA HIS A 586 5.40 7.98 19.12
C HIS A 586 4.07 7.31 19.44
N ARG A 587 4.13 6.21 20.17
CA ARG A 587 2.95 5.59 20.75
C ARG A 587 2.38 6.51 21.83
N VAL A 588 1.11 6.89 21.68
CA VAL A 588 0.38 7.78 22.57
C VAL A 588 -0.86 7.08 23.09
N PRO A 589 -1.11 7.09 24.41
CA PRO A 589 -2.32 6.51 24.98
C PRO A 589 -3.54 7.34 24.59
N LEU A 590 -4.67 6.65 24.45
CA LEU A 590 -5.98 7.22 24.15
C LEU A 590 -6.91 6.99 25.34
N ILE A 591 -7.82 7.94 25.56
CA ILE A 591 -8.91 7.83 26.52
C ILE A 591 -10.26 7.85 25.81
N ASP A 592 -11.33 7.45 26.47
CA ASP A 592 -12.64 7.32 25.85
C ASP A 592 -13.15 8.62 25.20
N THR A 593 -12.82 9.79 25.78
CA THR A 593 -13.20 11.09 25.23
C THR A 593 -12.45 11.48 23.95
N ASP A 594 -11.42 10.75 23.56
CA ASP A 594 -10.75 10.92 22.28
C ASP A 594 -11.55 10.34 21.11
N HIS A 595 -12.47 9.40 21.40
CA HIS A 595 -13.30 8.71 20.42
C HIS A 595 -12.48 8.02 19.32
N ARG A 596 -11.25 7.57 19.63
CA ARG A 596 -10.29 6.98 18.68
C ARG A 596 -9.83 5.61 19.16
N GLY A 597 -9.01 4.99 18.34
CA GLY A 597 -8.38 3.69 18.58
C GLY A 597 -8.77 2.64 17.55
N GLY A 598 -7.76 1.93 17.04
CA GLY A 598 -7.88 1.05 15.90
C GLY A 598 -7.96 1.79 14.55
N VAL A 599 -7.87 1.04 13.45
CA VAL A 599 -7.75 1.62 12.08
C VAL A 599 -9.01 2.36 11.64
N LEU A 600 -10.18 1.96 12.12
CA LEU A 600 -11.49 2.52 11.73
C LEU A 600 -11.65 4.02 12.05
N THR A 601 -10.92 4.52 13.02
CA THR A 601 -10.99 5.92 13.48
C THR A 601 -9.73 6.71 13.18
N GLN A 602 -8.79 6.15 12.43
CA GLN A 602 -7.62 6.88 11.93
C GLN A 602 -8.03 7.87 10.84
N ALA A 603 -7.44 9.05 10.87
CA ALA A 603 -7.77 10.12 9.93
C ALA A 603 -7.50 9.72 8.46
N SER A 604 -6.53 8.85 8.20
CA SER A 604 -6.27 8.28 6.87
C SER A 604 -7.51 7.55 6.31
N VAL A 605 -8.11 6.65 7.09
CA VAL A 605 -9.30 5.86 6.70
C VAL A 605 -10.53 6.75 6.54
N LEU A 606 -10.70 7.71 7.45
CA LEU A 606 -11.82 8.64 7.41
C LEU A 606 -11.72 9.61 6.23
N SER A 607 -10.51 10.05 5.89
CA SER A 607 -10.24 10.95 4.76
C SER A 607 -10.36 10.25 3.40
N LEU A 608 -9.80 9.05 3.21
CA LEU A 608 -9.89 8.33 1.93
C LEU A 608 -11.33 7.93 1.57
N THR A 609 -12.25 7.96 2.53
CA THR A 609 -13.69 7.68 2.36
C THR A 609 -14.53 8.96 2.31
N SER A 610 -13.94 10.12 2.00
CA SER A 610 -14.59 11.41 1.82
C SER A 610 -14.49 11.91 0.37
N ASP A 611 -15.16 13.03 0.05
CA ASP A 611 -15.01 13.72 -1.24
C ASP A 611 -14.24 15.03 -1.14
N GLY A 612 -13.58 15.26 -0.01
CA GLY A 612 -12.86 16.51 0.28
C GLY A 612 -13.72 17.61 0.85
N THR A 613 -15.01 17.64 0.59
CA THR A 613 -15.94 18.64 1.15
C THR A 613 -16.74 18.08 2.30
N ARG A 614 -17.16 16.83 2.21
CA ARG A 614 -17.97 16.11 3.20
C ARG A 614 -17.56 14.64 3.30
N HIS A 615 -17.87 14.02 4.42
CA HIS A 615 -17.76 12.58 4.58
C HIS A 615 -18.77 11.87 3.69
N ARG A 616 -18.47 10.62 3.30
CA ARG A 616 -19.33 9.79 2.45
C ARG A 616 -19.65 8.46 3.15
N PRO A 617 -20.74 8.37 3.92
CA PRO A 617 -21.06 7.18 4.71
C PRO A 617 -21.16 5.91 3.86
N VAL A 618 -21.78 5.96 2.69
CA VAL A 618 -21.88 4.81 1.77
C VAL A 618 -20.48 4.29 1.38
N HIS A 619 -19.57 5.18 0.94
CA HIS A 619 -18.20 4.78 0.60
C HIS A 619 -17.44 4.24 1.80
N ARG A 620 -17.68 4.81 2.99
CA ARG A 620 -17.10 4.33 4.25
C ARG A 620 -17.63 2.95 4.60
N GLY A 621 -18.93 2.70 4.40
CA GLY A 621 -19.55 1.40 4.59
C GLY A 621 -19.03 0.33 3.63
N VAL A 622 -18.83 0.68 2.35
CA VAL A 622 -18.17 -0.18 1.36
C VAL A 622 -16.76 -0.52 1.82
N TRP A 623 -15.96 0.47 2.24
CA TRP A 623 -14.61 0.25 2.72
C TRP A 623 -14.56 -0.67 3.96
N VAL A 624 -15.46 -0.47 4.93
CA VAL A 624 -15.57 -1.38 6.10
C VAL A 624 -15.93 -2.79 5.65
N SER A 625 -16.87 -2.92 4.71
CA SER A 625 -17.25 -4.23 4.16
C SER A 625 -16.07 -4.94 3.48
N GLU A 626 -15.25 -4.22 2.72
CA GLU A 626 -14.08 -4.78 2.02
C GLU A 626 -12.89 -5.04 2.93
N ALA A 627 -12.45 -4.03 3.68
CA ALA A 627 -11.21 -4.11 4.44
C ALA A 627 -11.35 -4.92 5.74
N ILE A 628 -12.53 -4.85 6.40
CA ILE A 628 -12.75 -5.50 7.70
C ILE A 628 -13.46 -6.85 7.54
N PHE A 629 -14.50 -6.92 6.68
CA PHE A 629 -15.28 -8.15 6.51
C PHE A 629 -14.90 -8.98 5.27
N GLY A 630 -13.97 -8.52 4.43
CA GLY A 630 -13.56 -9.22 3.20
C GLY A 630 -14.67 -9.34 2.15
N ARG A 631 -15.72 -8.51 2.22
CA ARG A 631 -16.89 -8.58 1.36
C ARG A 631 -16.99 -7.35 0.48
N THR A 632 -16.87 -7.50 -0.82
CA THR A 632 -17.10 -6.41 -1.77
C THR A 632 -18.59 -6.37 -2.12
N PRO A 633 -19.30 -5.28 -1.82
CA PRO A 633 -20.68 -5.10 -2.28
C PRO A 633 -20.76 -5.08 -3.82
N PRO A 634 -21.93 -5.40 -4.40
CA PRO A 634 -22.13 -5.22 -5.83
C PRO A 634 -21.93 -3.75 -6.24
N PRO A 635 -21.47 -3.50 -7.48
CA PRO A 635 -21.33 -2.13 -7.97
C PRO A 635 -22.69 -1.43 -8.02
N PRO A 636 -22.73 -0.10 -7.75
CA PRO A 636 -23.97 0.66 -7.86
C PRO A 636 -24.50 0.66 -9.30
N PRO A 637 -25.81 0.84 -9.51
CA PRO A 637 -26.36 1.08 -10.82
C PRO A 637 -25.70 2.30 -11.51
N PRO A 638 -25.56 2.31 -12.84
CA PRO A 638 -24.78 3.33 -13.53
C PRO A 638 -25.40 4.75 -13.50
N ASN A 639 -26.67 4.88 -13.26
CA ASN A 639 -27.41 6.14 -13.31
C ASN A 639 -27.92 6.59 -11.93
N VAL A 640 -27.13 6.34 -10.86
CA VAL A 640 -27.48 6.87 -9.52
C VAL A 640 -27.28 8.37 -9.52
N GLU A 641 -28.36 9.11 -9.26
CA GLU A 641 -28.28 10.57 -9.12
C GLU A 641 -27.45 10.93 -7.89
N PRO A 642 -26.53 11.90 -8.00
CA PRO A 642 -25.78 12.40 -6.85
C PRO A 642 -26.74 12.98 -5.80
N LEU A 643 -26.39 12.84 -4.52
CA LEU A 643 -27.11 13.54 -3.45
C LEU A 643 -26.92 15.04 -3.64
N GLU A 644 -28.02 15.75 -3.90
CA GLU A 644 -28.00 17.20 -4.09
C GLU A 644 -27.84 17.96 -2.78
N PRO A 645 -27.23 19.16 -2.80
CA PRO A 645 -27.22 20.05 -1.65
C PRO A 645 -28.65 20.38 -1.20
N THR A 646 -28.83 20.61 0.10
CA THR A 646 -30.14 21.02 0.64
C THR A 646 -30.61 22.32 -0.03
N PRO A 647 -31.82 22.36 -0.65
CA PRO A 647 -32.33 23.57 -1.27
C PRO A 647 -32.44 24.72 -0.25
N SER A 648 -32.20 25.96 -0.71
CA SER A 648 -32.11 27.14 0.14
C SER A 648 -33.42 27.46 0.90
N ASN A 649 -34.53 26.90 0.46
CA ASN A 649 -35.86 27.07 1.06
C ASN A 649 -36.30 25.92 1.98
N LYS A 650 -35.44 24.91 2.20
CA LYS A 650 -35.69 23.78 3.12
C LYS A 650 -34.80 23.89 4.34
N LEU A 651 -35.19 23.22 5.42
CA LEU A 651 -34.34 23.06 6.60
C LEU A 651 -33.09 22.26 6.25
N LYS A 652 -31.96 22.60 6.87
CA LYS A 652 -30.71 21.83 6.74
C LYS A 652 -30.95 20.39 7.18
N ALA A 653 -30.54 19.43 6.35
CA ALA A 653 -30.65 18.01 6.59
C ALA A 653 -29.27 17.37 6.61
N THR A 654 -29.04 16.39 7.50
CA THR A 654 -27.80 15.60 7.53
C THR A 654 -27.69 14.77 6.26
N ILE A 655 -26.48 14.30 5.96
CA ILE A 655 -26.28 13.33 4.86
C ILE A 655 -27.04 12.01 5.12
N ARG A 656 -27.22 11.62 6.38
CA ARG A 656 -28.07 10.49 6.78
C ARG A 656 -29.51 10.68 6.31
N ASP A 657 -30.11 11.83 6.56
CA ASP A 657 -31.50 12.13 6.16
C ASP A 657 -31.64 12.11 4.63
N GLN A 658 -30.63 12.61 3.92
CA GLN A 658 -30.59 12.60 2.45
C GLN A 658 -30.50 11.17 1.90
N ILE A 659 -29.67 10.31 2.51
CA ILE A 659 -29.54 8.88 2.13
C ILE A 659 -30.84 8.16 2.40
N GLN A 660 -31.49 8.37 3.54
CA GLN A 660 -32.78 7.75 3.87
C GLN A 660 -33.87 8.14 2.87
N ALA A 661 -33.89 9.38 2.43
CA ALA A 661 -34.81 9.83 1.39
C ALA A 661 -34.53 9.15 0.03
N HIS A 662 -33.27 8.93 -0.30
CA HIS A 662 -32.85 8.25 -1.54
C HIS A 662 -33.18 6.75 -1.52
N THR A 663 -33.15 6.11 -0.37
CA THR A 663 -33.35 4.65 -0.20
C THR A 663 -34.83 4.23 -0.13
N THR A 664 -35.76 5.06 -0.54
CA THR A 664 -37.20 4.72 -0.59
C THR A 664 -37.54 3.68 -1.66
N HIS A 665 -36.70 3.55 -2.72
CA HIS A 665 -36.87 2.53 -3.75
C HIS A 665 -36.30 1.17 -3.30
N ALA A 666 -37.04 0.09 -3.53
CA ALA A 666 -36.71 -1.26 -3.08
C ALA A 666 -35.32 -1.73 -3.55
N THR A 667 -34.93 -1.41 -4.80
CA THR A 667 -33.63 -1.76 -5.38
C THR A 667 -32.47 -1.04 -4.68
N CYS A 668 -32.61 0.24 -4.35
CA CYS A 668 -31.61 1.00 -3.61
C CYS A 668 -31.50 0.51 -2.16
N ALA A 669 -32.63 0.31 -1.50
CA ALA A 669 -32.72 -0.13 -0.11
C ALA A 669 -32.03 -1.50 0.11
N ALA A 670 -32.11 -2.41 -0.86
CA ALA A 670 -31.52 -3.75 -0.75
C ALA A 670 -30.01 -3.76 -0.51
N CYS A 671 -29.26 -2.84 -1.14
CA CYS A 671 -27.82 -2.68 -0.95
C CYS A 671 -27.53 -1.75 0.25
N HIS A 672 -28.24 -0.63 0.35
CA HIS A 672 -28.01 0.38 1.38
C HIS A 672 -28.21 -0.15 2.81
N GLN A 673 -29.21 -0.99 3.06
CA GLN A 673 -29.43 -1.65 4.36
C GLN A 673 -28.20 -2.40 4.90
N LYS A 674 -27.37 -2.97 3.99
CA LYS A 674 -26.17 -3.73 4.37
C LYS A 674 -24.93 -2.86 4.51
N ILE A 675 -24.89 -1.71 3.82
CA ILE A 675 -23.69 -0.86 3.68
C ILE A 675 -23.77 0.35 4.61
N ASP A 676 -24.92 1.02 4.64
CA ASP A 676 -25.07 2.31 5.31
C ASP A 676 -24.79 2.22 6.81
N SER A 677 -25.32 1.18 7.48
CA SER A 677 -25.07 0.98 8.90
C SER A 677 -23.58 0.89 9.24
N LEU A 678 -22.75 0.34 8.34
CA LEU A 678 -21.30 0.23 8.54
C LEU A 678 -20.60 1.58 8.42
N GLY A 679 -21.11 2.49 7.61
CA GLY A 679 -20.50 3.80 7.37
C GLY A 679 -21.04 4.91 8.27
N LEU A 680 -22.35 4.90 8.52
CA LEU A 680 -23.05 5.87 9.37
C LEU A 680 -22.62 5.80 10.85
N ALA A 681 -22.04 4.66 11.28
CA ALA A 681 -21.42 4.50 12.59
C ALA A 681 -20.32 5.54 12.88
N PHE A 682 -19.78 6.16 11.82
CA PHE A 682 -18.66 7.11 11.89
C PHE A 682 -19.07 8.53 11.46
N ASP A 683 -20.35 8.90 11.49
CA ASP A 683 -20.83 10.23 11.10
C ASP A 683 -20.31 11.36 11.99
N ASN A 684 -19.89 11.03 13.21
CA ASN A 684 -19.22 11.96 14.10
C ASN A 684 -17.84 12.41 13.60
N TYR A 685 -17.34 11.90 12.47
CA TYR A 685 -16.09 12.34 11.89
C TYR A 685 -16.32 13.07 10.56
N ASP A 686 -15.71 14.24 10.42
CA ASP A 686 -15.77 15.04 9.21
C ASP A 686 -14.93 14.44 8.06
N ALA A 687 -14.78 15.17 6.96
CA ALA A 687 -14.07 14.71 5.77
C ALA A 687 -12.56 14.52 5.96
N ILE A 688 -11.96 15.10 7.00
CA ILE A 688 -10.54 14.94 7.35
C ILE A 688 -10.32 14.17 8.66
N GLY A 689 -11.39 13.53 9.15
CA GLY A 689 -11.35 12.69 10.35
C GLY A 689 -11.34 13.43 11.69
N ARG A 690 -11.77 14.69 11.76
CA ARG A 690 -11.98 15.38 13.04
C ARG A 690 -13.31 14.98 13.66
N TRP A 691 -13.32 14.87 14.97
CA TRP A 691 -14.56 14.64 15.74
C TRP A 691 -15.47 15.87 15.67
N ARG A 692 -16.79 15.62 15.51
CA ARG A 692 -17.82 16.65 15.47
C ARG A 692 -19.12 16.13 16.10
N THR A 693 -19.93 17.04 16.65
CA THR A 693 -21.28 16.76 17.17
C THR A 693 -22.37 17.39 16.28
N THR A 694 -22.00 18.31 15.39
CA THR A 694 -22.91 18.92 14.41
C THR A 694 -22.34 18.75 13.00
N GLU A 695 -23.21 18.63 12.00
CA GLU A 695 -22.82 18.51 10.58
C GLU A 695 -22.93 19.84 9.89
N LYS A 696 -21.80 20.36 9.35
CA LYS A 696 -21.81 21.56 8.49
C LYS A 696 -22.50 21.25 7.16
N VAL A 697 -23.71 21.78 6.99
CA VAL A 697 -24.50 21.64 5.77
C VAL A 697 -24.43 22.88 4.92
N SER A 698 -24.14 22.71 3.62
CA SER A 698 -24.17 23.79 2.64
C SER A 698 -25.59 23.98 2.12
N GLY A 699 -26.08 25.24 2.12
CA GLY A 699 -27.46 25.56 1.75
C GLY A 699 -28.45 25.25 2.88
N GLY A 700 -29.73 25.48 2.63
CA GLY A 700 -30.80 25.28 3.62
C GLY A 700 -30.96 26.39 4.64
N LEU A 701 -32.04 26.32 5.43
CA LEU A 701 -32.40 27.24 6.49
C LEU A 701 -32.09 26.63 7.87
N GLY A 702 -31.83 27.48 8.85
CA GLY A 702 -31.62 27.09 10.25
C GLY A 702 -30.19 26.73 10.59
N ASP A 703 -29.98 26.24 11.81
CA ASP A 703 -28.68 25.82 12.34
C ASP A 703 -28.21 24.50 11.74
N ASP A 704 -26.93 24.27 11.84
CA ASP A 704 -26.32 23.00 11.43
C ASP A 704 -26.87 21.84 12.33
N PRO A 705 -27.38 20.76 11.74
CA PRO A 705 -28.05 19.71 12.48
C PRO A 705 -27.08 18.89 13.36
N THR A 706 -27.58 18.35 14.44
CA THR A 706 -26.85 17.43 15.31
C THR A 706 -26.61 16.10 14.60
N VAL A 707 -25.39 15.55 14.74
CA VAL A 707 -25.02 14.26 14.19
C VAL A 707 -25.60 13.13 15.04
N TYR A 708 -26.18 12.14 14.37
CA TYR A 708 -26.59 10.88 14.98
C TYR A 708 -25.86 9.73 14.29
N ALA A 709 -24.99 9.02 15.02
CA ALA A 709 -24.16 7.92 14.50
C ALA A 709 -24.63 6.52 14.95
N GLY A 710 -25.82 6.42 15.54
CA GLY A 710 -26.40 5.14 15.95
C GLY A 710 -26.93 4.32 14.77
N GLY A 711 -27.06 3.02 14.96
CA GLY A 711 -27.54 2.10 13.94
C GLY A 711 -27.65 0.66 14.42
N SER A 712 -27.83 -0.25 13.47
CA SER A 712 -27.90 -1.69 13.75
C SER A 712 -27.12 -2.51 12.71
N PHE A 713 -26.53 -3.60 13.17
CA PHE A 713 -26.00 -4.65 12.28
C PHE A 713 -27.14 -5.47 11.66
N PRO A 714 -26.87 -6.18 10.54
CA PRO A 714 -27.88 -7.06 9.92
C PRO A 714 -28.39 -8.19 10.84
N ASP A 715 -27.63 -8.54 11.88
CA ASP A 715 -27.99 -9.54 12.89
C ASP A 715 -28.84 -8.98 14.04
N GLY A 716 -29.21 -7.69 13.97
CA GLY A 716 -30.09 -7.02 14.95
C GLY A 716 -29.38 -6.38 16.14
N ARG A 717 -28.04 -6.55 16.30
CA ARG A 717 -27.30 -5.87 17.36
C ARG A 717 -27.24 -4.36 17.06
N THR A 718 -27.52 -3.53 18.05
CA THR A 718 -27.55 -2.07 17.92
C THR A 718 -26.32 -1.41 18.52
N TYR A 719 -26.01 -0.20 18.04
CA TYR A 719 -24.92 0.65 18.54
C TYR A 719 -25.34 2.13 18.48
N ASP A 720 -24.82 2.96 19.41
CA ASP A 720 -25.13 4.39 19.50
C ASP A 720 -24.01 5.28 18.88
N GLY A 721 -22.95 4.68 18.34
CA GLY A 721 -21.83 5.41 17.74
C GLY A 721 -20.61 4.53 17.53
N PRO A 722 -19.48 5.15 17.12
CA PRO A 722 -18.29 4.40 16.70
C PRO A 722 -17.68 3.52 17.80
N ASP A 723 -17.73 3.93 19.05
CA ASP A 723 -17.08 3.18 20.13
C ASP A 723 -17.82 1.88 20.43
N GLN A 724 -19.16 1.92 20.46
CA GLN A 724 -19.97 0.71 20.63
C GLN A 724 -19.92 -0.18 19.40
N PHE A 725 -19.89 0.43 18.19
CA PHE A 725 -19.68 -0.30 16.93
C PHE A 725 -18.37 -1.10 16.97
N LYS A 726 -17.24 -0.46 17.30
CA LYS A 726 -15.93 -1.12 17.42
C LYS A 726 -15.95 -2.24 18.49
N LYS A 727 -16.64 -2.02 19.63
CA LYS A 727 -16.77 -3.04 20.67
C LYS A 727 -17.49 -4.28 20.14
N LEU A 728 -18.60 -4.11 19.43
CA LEU A 728 -19.35 -5.23 18.84
C LEU A 728 -18.53 -5.99 17.80
N LEU A 729 -17.65 -5.31 17.04
CA LEU A 729 -16.72 -6.00 16.13
C LEU A 729 -15.72 -6.88 16.88
N THR A 730 -15.24 -6.45 18.05
CA THR A 730 -14.29 -7.24 18.85
C THR A 730 -14.93 -8.45 19.53
N GLU A 731 -16.25 -8.49 19.65
CA GLU A 731 -17.00 -9.65 20.15
C GLU A 731 -17.06 -10.78 19.10
N ASP A 732 -16.95 -10.44 17.82
CA ASP A 732 -16.90 -11.40 16.69
C ASP A 732 -15.52 -11.43 16.04
N LEU A 733 -14.46 -11.58 16.86
CA LEU A 733 -13.07 -11.50 16.42
C LEU A 733 -12.71 -12.63 15.44
N ASP A 734 -13.35 -13.79 15.56
CA ASP A 734 -13.12 -14.95 14.68
C ASP A 734 -13.38 -14.57 13.21
N ARG A 735 -14.48 -13.88 12.95
CA ARG A 735 -14.85 -13.44 11.62
C ARG A 735 -13.86 -12.41 11.04
N PHE A 736 -13.40 -11.47 11.87
CA PHE A 736 -12.35 -10.54 11.45
C PHE A 736 -11.04 -11.27 11.18
N ALA A 737 -10.65 -12.24 12.01
CA ALA A 737 -9.44 -13.01 11.84
C ALA A 737 -9.44 -13.79 10.51
N GLU A 738 -10.55 -14.43 10.14
CA GLU A 738 -10.68 -15.11 8.84
C GLU A 738 -10.51 -14.11 7.67
N SER A 739 -11.19 -12.97 7.72
CA SER A 739 -11.06 -11.93 6.71
C SER A 739 -9.63 -11.39 6.62
N PHE A 740 -9.00 -11.12 7.77
CA PHE A 740 -7.64 -10.60 7.82
C PHE A 740 -6.61 -11.62 7.26
N ILE A 741 -6.78 -12.92 7.56
CA ILE A 741 -5.95 -14.00 7.01
C ILE A 741 -6.15 -14.09 5.49
N GLU A 742 -7.36 -13.93 4.98
CA GLU A 742 -7.65 -13.90 3.55
C GLU A 742 -6.89 -12.75 2.86
N GLN A 743 -6.91 -11.54 3.43
CA GLN A 743 -6.16 -10.39 2.91
C GLN A 743 -4.64 -10.63 2.95
N LEU A 744 -4.15 -11.20 4.05
CA LEU A 744 -2.74 -11.56 4.21
C LEU A 744 -2.31 -12.62 3.19
N ALA A 745 -3.13 -13.65 2.98
CA ALA A 745 -2.88 -14.71 2.00
C ALA A 745 -2.92 -14.17 0.57
N THR A 746 -3.85 -13.28 0.26
CA THR A 746 -3.94 -12.58 -1.03
C THR A 746 -2.63 -11.82 -1.31
N TYR A 747 -2.13 -11.07 -0.33
CA TYR A 747 -0.87 -10.36 -0.43
C TYR A 747 0.32 -11.31 -0.62
N ALA A 748 0.42 -12.36 0.21
CA ALA A 748 1.57 -13.27 0.21
C ALA A 748 1.61 -14.19 -1.02
N LEU A 749 0.45 -14.71 -1.45
CA LEU A 749 0.32 -15.67 -2.55
C LEU A 749 0.04 -15.01 -3.91
N ARG A 750 -0.11 -13.67 -3.95
CA ARG A 750 -0.25 -12.86 -5.17
C ARG A 750 -1.45 -13.24 -6.04
N ARG A 751 -2.53 -13.71 -5.42
CA ARG A 751 -3.76 -14.13 -6.09
C ARG A 751 -4.98 -13.90 -5.20
N ALA A 752 -6.14 -13.84 -5.82
CA ALA A 752 -7.41 -13.92 -5.09
C ALA A 752 -7.52 -15.28 -4.39
N MET A 753 -8.12 -15.27 -3.20
CA MET A 753 -8.49 -16.50 -2.49
C MET A 753 -9.80 -17.03 -3.04
N THR A 754 -9.89 -18.35 -3.18
CA THR A 754 -11.07 -19.07 -3.68
C THR A 754 -11.76 -19.80 -2.52
N ILE A 755 -12.94 -20.34 -2.80
CA ILE A 755 -13.68 -21.16 -1.85
C ILE A 755 -12.85 -22.36 -1.34
N ASP A 756 -11.95 -22.89 -2.16
CA ASP A 756 -11.04 -23.98 -1.80
C ASP A 756 -9.99 -23.56 -0.76
N ASP A 757 -9.72 -22.25 -0.63
CA ASP A 757 -8.83 -21.72 0.39
C ASP A 757 -9.52 -21.55 1.75
N ALA A 758 -10.86 -21.44 1.79
CA ALA A 758 -11.63 -21.16 2.98
C ALA A 758 -11.42 -22.17 4.14
N PRO A 759 -11.34 -23.50 3.92
CA PRO A 759 -11.03 -24.45 5.00
C PRO A 759 -9.65 -24.21 5.62
N HIS A 760 -8.66 -23.82 4.80
CA HIS A 760 -7.30 -23.52 5.29
C HIS A 760 -7.28 -22.22 6.07
N ILE A 761 -7.98 -21.17 5.62
CA ILE A 761 -8.13 -19.91 6.32
C ILE A 761 -8.75 -20.12 7.70
N ARG A 762 -9.87 -20.89 7.78
CA ARG A 762 -10.50 -21.23 9.06
C ARG A 762 -9.57 -22.03 9.99
N ALA A 763 -8.81 -22.98 9.46
CA ALA A 763 -7.86 -23.76 10.25
C ALA A 763 -6.75 -22.87 10.84
N ILE A 764 -6.23 -21.90 10.06
CA ILE A 764 -5.23 -20.93 10.53
C ILE A 764 -5.83 -20.03 11.60
N ALA A 765 -7.06 -19.55 11.41
CA ALA A 765 -7.79 -18.72 12.37
C ALA A 765 -8.00 -19.49 13.69
N ALA A 766 -8.48 -20.74 13.64
CA ALA A 766 -8.68 -21.59 14.80
C ALA A 766 -7.37 -21.87 15.56
N ALA A 767 -6.27 -22.11 14.86
CA ALA A 767 -4.96 -22.29 15.49
C ALA A 767 -4.48 -20.98 16.15
N SER A 768 -4.71 -19.84 15.54
CA SER A 768 -4.29 -18.53 16.05
C SER A 768 -5.14 -18.04 17.23
N LYS A 769 -6.37 -18.51 17.35
CA LYS A 769 -7.28 -18.22 18.45
C LYS A 769 -6.73 -18.65 19.81
N GLN A 770 -5.96 -19.74 19.84
CA GLN A 770 -5.34 -20.28 21.07
C GLN A 770 -4.34 -19.30 21.70
N ASP A 771 -3.76 -18.37 20.91
CA ASP A 771 -2.84 -17.32 21.36
C ASP A 771 -3.45 -15.92 21.19
N ASP A 772 -4.77 -15.77 21.40
CA ASP A 772 -5.53 -14.52 21.27
C ASP A 772 -5.24 -13.77 19.96
N TYR A 773 -5.06 -14.51 18.88
CA TYR A 773 -4.75 -13.93 17.55
C TYR A 773 -3.56 -12.97 17.55
N ARG A 774 -2.49 -13.29 18.31
CA ARG A 774 -1.25 -12.52 18.26
C ARG A 774 -0.69 -12.49 16.86
N PHE A 775 -0.31 -11.33 16.41
CA PHE A 775 -0.11 -11.09 14.99
C PHE A 775 1.03 -11.91 14.39
N ARG A 776 2.21 -11.98 15.04
CA ARG A 776 3.34 -12.78 14.53
C ARG A 776 3.04 -14.29 14.57
N THR A 777 2.27 -14.73 15.57
CA THR A 777 1.80 -16.12 15.68
C THR A 777 0.83 -16.47 14.55
N LEU A 778 -0.07 -15.54 14.19
CA LEU A 778 -0.98 -15.71 13.06
C LEU A 778 -0.21 -15.86 11.74
N ILE A 779 0.80 -14.99 11.48
CA ILE A 779 1.65 -15.12 10.29
C ILE A 779 2.42 -16.43 10.29
N GLN A 780 2.93 -16.85 11.45
CA GLN A 780 3.62 -18.13 11.60
C GLN A 780 2.73 -19.32 11.24
N ASN A 781 1.50 -19.35 11.73
CA ASN A 781 0.51 -20.38 11.41
C ASN A 781 0.17 -20.39 9.91
N PHE A 782 0.10 -19.22 9.28
CA PHE A 782 -0.10 -19.10 7.84
C PHE A 782 1.11 -19.69 7.06
N VAL A 783 2.34 -19.30 7.39
CA VAL A 783 3.56 -19.80 6.73
C VAL A 783 3.76 -21.30 6.93
N ALA A 784 3.39 -21.83 8.11
CA ALA A 784 3.43 -23.25 8.41
C ALA A 784 2.35 -24.07 7.68
N SER A 785 1.28 -23.41 7.18
CA SER A 785 0.16 -24.09 6.53
C SER A 785 0.56 -24.76 5.21
N PRO A 786 -0.15 -25.81 4.80
CA PRO A 786 0.07 -26.42 3.48
C PRO A 786 -0.10 -25.41 2.35
N ARG A 787 -1.03 -24.44 2.48
CA ARG A 787 -1.36 -23.49 1.43
C ARG A 787 -0.19 -22.53 1.10
N PHE A 788 0.66 -22.21 2.07
CA PHE A 788 1.86 -21.40 1.80
C PHE A 788 2.92 -22.16 1.00
N ARG A 789 2.94 -23.49 1.05
CA ARG A 789 3.91 -24.37 0.35
C ARG A 789 3.37 -24.96 -0.95
N GLN A 790 2.06 -24.89 -1.15
CA GLN A 790 1.40 -25.32 -2.38
C GLN A 790 1.37 -24.19 -3.42
N ARG A 791 1.26 -24.61 -4.71
CA ARG A 791 1.13 -23.70 -5.84
C ARG A 791 -0.32 -23.25 -6.00
#